data_64333d4096c2804782c4e6c675a30be6
#
_entry.id   64333d4096c2804782c4e6c675a30be6
#
_cell.length_a   1.000
_cell.length_b   1.000
_cell.length_c   1.000
_cell.angle_alpha   90.00
_cell.angle_beta   90.00
_cell.angle_gamma   90.00
#
_symmetry.space_group_name_H-M   'P 1'
#
loop_
_entity.id
_entity.type
_entity.pdbx_description
1 polymer ?
#
loop_
_entity_poly.entity_id
_entity_poly.type
_entity_poly.pdbx_seq_one_letter_code
_entity_poly.pdbx_strand_id
1 'polypeptide(L)'
;MHKKLYFIILFIGLSFSLQAQTITGTVRDSLQTIIGATITVSGKGLKAGTNAQGIYQIQLPAGGTFTLSASYLGYQTQQKQVTVAAGETKQLNFTLVENKNELDGIVVIGSRSAPRSQLETAVPVDLVDVQKVAQNSPQVSLAQILNYVAPSFTSNVVSLTDGTDHIDPASLRGLGPDQVLVLINGKRRHTTSLININGSLGKGSVGTDLNAIPTAAISRIEVLRDGAAAQYGSDAIAGVINIILKEDVNKLSASITAGGFAGKHSDGLDGETAQANVNYGVKLNDKGGFLNLSGSFDYRDYASRTTPYRGVIFTDYNNSSLYPTPTGVDITDAELARRGLTRGDFVPNIGQSKNRGGALFLNSLIPVADHAEIYAFGGLNFRNGTSTAFYRTPRQLTQTNATIYPNGFLPQIVTDNNDQSLSVGIRGKLGEWKTDFSNTYGRNQINFTTANTLNASMLTSSPTSFDDGGYDFIQNTTNLDFSRFFENTLSGINVAFGAEHRYENYKIIAGEEASYANYGNAINVGTTANPILIPNLKGNISTRFAPNGAAYVGGAQGFGGFSPDNAINVGRSSVAAYGDVEVNFTDKLLLDGALRFENYSDFGSTLNFKLAGRYKFSDKFVLRGAASTGFRAPSLQQRYFNATSTVFIDGNFVESGTFSNDSRVAQLLGIPKLKEETSKSFSAGFTSNLGKVKITVDGYLVRIDDRVIYTGQFSGSNAANASAQDREIYTLLRQANASTARFFANAVNTETKGIDAVISYSTGLGKGTLRTDLAGTISKTSLVGGINTSPLLAGKESIYLDEASVILLTKVVPRLKGNLTFDYTLDKFNVFLRNVYFGKVSQPTNVIANRQELPGRVITDLGLGYNLTKTLKLTVGANNIFDVYPAELLPGSQGTSGILYPNQAPQFGFLGRYVFTRLNLNF
;
A
#
# COMPACT_ATOMS: atom_id res chain seq x y z
N MET A 1 -14.18 14.47 90.84
CA MET A 1 -13.03 14.55 89.90
C MET A 1 -12.39 13.18 89.50
N HIS A 2 -13.02 12.05 89.91
CA HIS A 2 -12.39 10.73 89.59
C HIS A 2 -12.97 9.91 88.46
N LYS A 3 -14.00 10.39 87.74
CA LYS A 3 -14.61 9.66 86.59
C LYS A 3 -14.10 10.08 85.22
N LYS A 4 -13.26 11.08 85.06
CA LYS A 4 -12.63 11.49 83.76
C LYS A 4 -11.23 10.93 83.53
N LEU A 5 -10.63 10.33 84.59
CA LEU A 5 -9.25 9.75 84.42
C LEU A 5 -9.27 8.35 83.89
N TYR A 6 -10.33 7.56 84.00
CA TYR A 6 -10.46 6.22 83.48
C TYR A 6 -10.68 6.17 81.94
N PHE A 7 -11.24 7.25 81.39
CA PHE A 7 -11.44 7.32 79.92
C PHE A 7 -10.19 7.68 79.17
N ILE A 8 -9.22 8.36 79.74
CA ILE A 8 -7.94 8.70 79.13
C ILE A 8 -6.96 7.49 79.13
N ILE A 9 -6.99 6.65 80.15
CA ILE A 9 -6.19 5.42 80.27
C ILE A 9 -6.69 4.32 79.32
N LEU A 10 -7.97 4.27 78.99
CA LEU A 10 -8.53 3.31 78.02
C LEU A 10 -8.21 3.69 76.54
N PHE A 11 -7.94 4.95 76.29
CA PHE A 11 -7.56 5.41 74.91
C PHE A 11 -6.05 5.34 74.59
N ILE A 12 -5.18 5.22 75.62
CA ILE A 12 -3.72 5.06 75.43
C ILE A 12 -3.34 3.57 75.25
N GLY A 13 -4.24 2.63 75.66
CA GLY A 13 -3.99 1.19 75.56
C GLY A 13 -4.29 0.54 74.22
N LEU A 14 -4.81 1.27 73.21
CA LEU A 14 -5.20 0.75 71.91
C LEU A 14 -4.39 1.30 70.73
N SER A 15 -3.19 1.82 70.92
CA SER A 15 -2.22 2.10 69.88
C SER A 15 -1.52 0.78 69.48
N PHE A 16 -2.28 -0.18 68.90
CA PHE A 16 -1.66 -1.24 68.13
C PHE A 16 -0.99 -0.59 66.91
N SER A 17 0.31 -0.45 66.97
CA SER A 17 1.14 -0.21 65.77
C SER A 17 0.87 -1.34 64.81
N LEU A 18 -0.01 -1.13 63.83
CA LEU A 18 -0.13 -1.96 62.63
C LEU A 18 1.20 -1.82 61.89
N GLN A 19 2.19 -2.64 62.23
CA GLN A 19 3.39 -2.75 61.42
C GLN A 19 2.98 -3.45 60.13
N ALA A 20 2.84 -2.67 59.07
CA ALA A 20 2.54 -3.19 57.71
C ALA A 20 3.78 -3.95 57.20
N GLN A 21 3.62 -5.26 56.96
CA GLN A 21 4.62 -6.07 56.31
C GLN A 21 4.71 -5.70 54.82
N THR A 22 5.92 -5.61 54.33
CA THR A 22 6.20 -5.10 53.01
C THR A 22 7.02 -6.10 52.17
N ILE A 23 6.64 -6.31 50.94
CA ILE A 23 7.49 -7.00 49.97
C ILE A 23 7.99 -5.97 49.00
N THR A 24 9.31 -5.89 48.82
CA THR A 24 9.96 -5.05 47.82
C THR A 24 10.83 -5.94 46.93
N GLY A 25 11.16 -5.46 45.75
CA GLY A 25 12.07 -6.21 44.85
C GLY A 25 12.20 -5.53 43.49
N THR A 26 13.03 -6.11 42.66
CA THR A 26 13.26 -5.66 41.30
C THR A 26 12.69 -6.64 40.30
N VAL A 27 12.17 -6.10 39.20
CA VAL A 27 11.81 -6.89 38.01
C VAL A 27 12.78 -6.52 36.88
N ARG A 28 13.44 -7.52 36.33
CA ARG A 28 14.40 -7.36 35.24
C ARG A 28 14.27 -8.48 34.20
N ASP A 29 14.83 -8.30 33.04
CA ASP A 29 15.17 -9.38 32.13
C ASP A 29 16.67 -9.70 32.20
N SER A 30 17.22 -10.37 31.18
CA SER A 30 18.63 -10.72 31.10
C SER A 30 19.56 -9.52 30.86
N LEU A 31 19.03 -8.38 30.41
CA LEU A 31 19.77 -7.23 29.93
C LEU A 31 19.51 -5.94 30.75
N GLN A 32 18.27 -5.73 31.22
CA GLN A 32 17.86 -4.47 31.85
C GLN A 32 16.74 -4.67 32.89
N THR A 33 16.48 -3.61 33.67
CA THR A 33 15.33 -3.55 34.58
C THR A 33 14.06 -3.23 33.79
N ILE A 34 12.92 -3.83 34.18
CA ILE A 34 11.62 -3.66 33.51
C ILE A 34 10.80 -2.63 34.29
N ILE A 35 10.49 -1.50 33.65
CA ILE A 35 9.66 -0.42 34.15
C ILE A 35 8.20 -0.72 33.87
N GLY A 36 7.30 -0.49 34.84
CA GLY A 36 5.85 -0.69 34.64
C GLY A 36 5.40 -2.15 34.66
N ALA A 37 6.27 -3.10 35.07
CA ALA A 37 5.85 -4.46 35.31
C ALA A 37 4.83 -4.52 36.46
N THR A 38 3.78 -5.33 36.31
CA THR A 38 2.73 -5.47 37.30
C THR A 38 3.00 -6.67 38.21
N ILE A 39 3.01 -6.43 39.52
CA ILE A 39 3.10 -7.44 40.55
C ILE A 39 1.71 -7.60 41.18
N THR A 40 1.20 -8.84 41.20
CA THR A 40 -0.09 -9.17 41.83
C THR A 40 0.09 -10.22 42.89
N VAL A 41 -0.64 -10.08 44.01
CA VAL A 41 -0.73 -11.09 45.07
C VAL A 41 -1.95 -11.96 44.83
N SER A 42 -1.72 -13.25 44.54
CA SER A 42 -2.82 -14.19 44.24
C SER A 42 -3.88 -14.25 45.34
N GLY A 43 -5.14 -14.13 44.98
CA GLY A 43 -6.29 -14.23 45.88
C GLY A 43 -6.48 -13.07 46.85
N LYS A 44 -5.77 -11.94 46.72
CA LYS A 44 -5.86 -10.79 47.63
C LYS A 44 -6.22 -9.44 46.96
N GLY A 45 -6.32 -9.38 45.63
CA GLY A 45 -6.62 -8.15 44.86
C GLY A 45 -5.53 -7.06 44.94
N LEU A 46 -4.39 -7.33 45.59
CA LEU A 46 -3.31 -6.36 45.79
C LEU A 46 -2.41 -6.34 44.53
N LYS A 47 -2.09 -5.15 44.02
CA LYS A 47 -1.25 -4.91 42.87
C LYS A 47 -0.24 -3.79 43.12
N ALA A 48 0.94 -3.87 42.52
CA ALA A 48 1.94 -2.81 42.48
C ALA A 48 2.64 -2.81 41.12
N GLY A 49 2.98 -1.62 40.60
CA GLY A 49 3.78 -1.45 39.41
C GLY A 49 5.25 -1.21 39.75
N THR A 50 6.19 -1.59 38.88
CA THR A 50 7.59 -1.21 39.02
C THR A 50 7.82 0.24 38.59
N ASN A 51 8.67 0.94 39.36
CA ASN A 51 9.07 2.33 39.08
C ASN A 51 10.14 2.42 37.96
N ALA A 52 10.69 3.61 37.74
CA ALA A 52 11.70 3.86 36.71
C ALA A 52 13.01 3.08 36.91
N GLN A 53 13.28 2.55 38.09
CA GLN A 53 14.41 1.70 38.41
C GLN A 53 14.06 0.21 38.37
N GLY A 54 12.82 -0.15 37.94
CA GLY A 54 12.33 -1.52 37.93
C GLY A 54 12.02 -2.05 39.32
N ILE A 55 11.89 -1.20 40.35
CA ILE A 55 11.63 -1.55 41.74
C ILE A 55 10.12 -1.48 42.02
N TYR A 56 9.59 -2.49 42.70
CA TYR A 56 8.22 -2.49 43.22
C TYR A 56 8.21 -2.58 44.73
N GLN A 57 7.14 -2.11 45.32
CA GLN A 57 6.83 -2.25 46.75
C GLN A 57 5.35 -2.56 46.92
N ILE A 58 5.02 -3.58 47.70
CA ILE A 58 3.64 -3.97 47.98
C ILE A 58 3.45 -4.19 49.48
N GLN A 59 2.48 -3.58 50.08
CA GLN A 59 2.11 -3.71 51.47
C GLN A 59 1.07 -4.83 51.63
N LEU A 60 1.29 -5.71 52.59
CA LEU A 60 0.41 -6.83 52.87
C LEU A 60 -0.39 -6.59 54.14
N PRO A 61 -1.65 -7.08 54.27
CA PRO A 61 -2.51 -6.80 55.38
C PRO A 61 -2.13 -7.64 56.65
N ALA A 62 -1.45 -8.76 56.52
CA ALA A 62 -1.00 -9.62 57.61
C ALA A 62 0.21 -10.44 57.19
N GLY A 63 1.02 -10.98 58.14
CA GLY A 63 2.04 -11.94 57.87
C GLY A 63 1.48 -13.26 57.33
N GLY A 64 2.24 -13.99 56.53
CA GLY A 64 1.83 -15.27 55.92
C GLY A 64 2.61 -15.61 54.68
N THR A 65 2.21 -16.72 54.04
CA THR A 65 2.78 -17.16 52.77
C THR A 65 1.92 -16.66 51.61
N PHE A 66 2.53 -15.93 50.68
CA PHE A 66 1.86 -15.31 49.56
C PHE A 66 2.51 -15.79 48.26
N THR A 67 1.68 -15.98 47.22
CA THR A 67 2.17 -16.21 45.85
C THR A 67 2.07 -14.88 45.12
N LEU A 68 3.22 -14.32 44.71
CA LEU A 68 3.32 -13.12 43.87
C LEU A 68 3.53 -13.54 42.44
N SER A 69 2.84 -12.85 41.55
CA SER A 69 2.94 -13.02 40.10
C SER A 69 3.46 -11.72 39.50
N ALA A 70 4.63 -11.77 38.83
CA ALA A 70 5.17 -10.68 38.07
C ALA A 70 4.82 -10.87 36.59
N SER A 71 4.18 -9.88 36.01
CA SER A 71 3.80 -9.87 34.59
C SER A 71 4.20 -8.56 33.94
N TYR A 72 4.67 -8.66 32.71
CA TYR A 72 4.93 -7.52 31.86
C TYR A 72 4.62 -7.88 30.40
N LEU A 73 4.17 -6.92 29.63
CA LEU A 73 3.75 -7.13 28.25
C LEU A 73 4.94 -7.60 27.41
N GLY A 74 4.80 -8.74 26.72
CA GLY A 74 5.89 -9.36 25.96
C GLY A 74 6.78 -10.33 26.74
N TYR A 75 6.48 -10.58 28.03
CA TYR A 75 7.25 -11.49 28.87
C TYR A 75 6.38 -12.61 29.44
N GLN A 76 7.01 -13.74 29.72
CA GLN A 76 6.37 -14.84 30.43
C GLN A 76 6.11 -14.44 31.88
N THR A 77 4.88 -14.58 32.33
CA THR A 77 4.51 -14.31 33.73
C THR A 77 5.26 -15.28 34.64
N GLN A 78 5.96 -14.75 35.63
CA GLN A 78 6.67 -15.53 36.62
C GLN A 78 5.96 -15.50 37.97
N GLN A 79 5.77 -16.64 38.59
CA GLN A 79 5.20 -16.74 39.93
C GLN A 79 6.26 -17.20 40.93
N LYS A 80 6.26 -16.59 42.11
CA LYS A 80 7.12 -17.01 43.24
C LYS A 80 6.33 -16.95 44.55
N GLN A 81 6.58 -17.92 45.41
CA GLN A 81 6.07 -17.93 46.76
C GLN A 81 7.06 -17.26 47.73
N VAL A 82 6.51 -16.50 48.69
CA VAL A 82 7.29 -15.84 49.72
C VAL A 82 6.51 -15.87 51.04
N THR A 83 7.20 -16.18 52.13
CA THR A 83 6.65 -16.10 53.50
C THR A 83 7.20 -14.85 54.18
N VAL A 84 6.33 -14.03 54.70
CA VAL A 84 6.66 -12.75 55.37
C VAL A 84 6.09 -12.76 56.77
N ALA A 85 6.90 -12.47 57.76
CA ALA A 85 6.43 -12.33 59.14
C ALA A 85 5.76 -10.97 59.37
N ALA A 86 4.99 -10.84 60.48
CA ALA A 86 4.37 -9.55 60.80
C ALA A 86 5.46 -8.47 61.03
N GLY A 87 5.33 -7.30 60.35
CA GLY A 87 6.28 -6.20 60.44
C GLY A 87 7.58 -6.38 59.61
N GLU A 88 7.74 -7.51 58.92
CA GLU A 88 8.94 -7.80 58.12
C GLU A 88 8.86 -7.10 56.75
N THR A 89 10.01 -6.54 56.31
CA THR A 89 10.22 -6.15 54.92
C THR A 89 11.07 -7.19 54.21
N LYS A 90 10.51 -7.88 53.22
CA LYS A 90 11.20 -8.95 52.49
C LYS A 90 11.45 -8.63 51.06
N GLN A 91 12.63 -8.95 50.57
CA GLN A 91 13.02 -8.73 49.17
C GLN A 91 12.68 -9.96 48.31
N LEU A 92 11.98 -9.75 47.16
CA LEU A 92 11.66 -10.79 46.21
C LEU A 92 11.87 -10.25 44.79
N ASN A 93 12.90 -10.71 44.10
CA ASN A 93 13.23 -10.25 42.74
C ASN A 93 12.68 -11.24 41.70
N PHE A 94 12.26 -10.68 40.56
CA PHE A 94 11.80 -11.43 39.38
C PHE A 94 12.74 -11.21 38.22
N THR A 95 13.06 -12.28 37.49
CA THR A 95 13.76 -12.19 36.20
C THR A 95 12.82 -12.75 35.15
N LEU A 96 12.14 -11.86 34.44
CA LEU A 96 11.20 -12.24 33.40
C LEU A 96 11.98 -12.67 32.14
N VAL A 97 11.47 -13.67 31.46
CA VAL A 97 11.98 -14.15 30.20
C VAL A 97 11.05 -13.66 29.11
N GLU A 98 11.60 -13.05 28.04
CA GLU A 98 10.80 -12.67 26.89
C GLU A 98 9.92 -13.83 26.42
N ASN A 99 8.67 -13.51 26.17
CA ASN A 99 7.74 -14.51 25.64
C ASN A 99 8.06 -14.76 24.17
N LYS A 100 8.99 -15.68 23.92
CA LYS A 100 9.34 -16.11 22.57
C LYS A 100 8.24 -16.90 21.86
N ASN A 101 7.07 -17.03 22.48
CA ASN A 101 5.89 -17.49 21.78
C ASN A 101 5.39 -16.34 20.87
N GLU A 102 5.91 -16.29 19.65
CA GLU A 102 5.53 -15.37 18.55
C GLU A 102 4.02 -15.31 18.27
N LEU A 103 3.23 -16.10 18.94
CA LEU A 103 1.79 -16.20 18.79
C LEU A 103 1.01 -15.18 19.63
N ASP A 104 1.60 -14.52 20.63
CA ASP A 104 0.94 -13.54 21.52
C ASP A 104 1.39 -12.11 21.20
N GLY A 105 1.38 -11.76 19.90
CA GLY A 105 1.77 -10.45 19.43
C GLY A 105 0.90 -9.33 20.02
N ILE A 106 1.54 -8.19 20.31
CA ILE A 106 0.93 -6.99 20.85
C ILE A 106 0.61 -6.05 19.70
N VAL A 107 -0.62 -5.53 19.67
CA VAL A 107 -1.08 -4.55 18.69
C VAL A 107 -1.34 -3.21 19.34
N VAL A 108 -1.09 -2.15 18.60
CA VAL A 108 -1.32 -0.75 19.02
C VAL A 108 -2.43 -0.06 18.24
N ILE A 109 -2.97 -0.70 17.18
CA ILE A 109 -4.11 -0.19 16.41
C ILE A 109 -5.41 -0.93 16.76
N GLY A 110 -6.54 -0.32 16.35
CA GLY A 110 -7.89 -0.87 16.57
C GLY A 110 -8.59 -0.33 17.79
N SER A 111 -7.91 0.42 18.65
CA SER A 111 -8.48 1.26 19.70
C SER A 111 -7.48 2.38 20.05
N ARG A 112 -7.94 3.39 20.80
CA ARG A 112 -7.09 4.47 21.35
C ARG A 112 -6.62 4.17 22.78
N SER A 113 -6.78 2.94 23.25
CA SER A 113 -6.38 2.50 24.58
C SER A 113 -4.94 1.94 24.59
N ALA A 114 -4.49 1.44 25.73
CA ALA A 114 -3.18 0.81 25.85
C ALA A 114 -3.04 -0.41 24.91
N PRO A 115 -1.82 -0.69 24.40
CA PRO A 115 -1.55 -1.87 23.60
C PRO A 115 -2.02 -3.17 24.26
N ARG A 116 -2.54 -4.10 23.47
CA ARG A 116 -3.10 -5.37 23.95
C ARG A 116 -2.73 -6.56 23.08
N SER A 117 -2.97 -7.77 23.56
CA SER A 117 -2.81 -8.97 22.75
C SER A 117 -3.74 -8.95 21.52
N GLN A 118 -3.24 -9.39 20.37
CA GLN A 118 -4.00 -9.55 19.13
C GLN A 118 -5.31 -10.32 19.34
N LEU A 119 -5.33 -11.32 20.21
CA LEU A 119 -6.52 -12.14 20.50
C LEU A 119 -7.57 -11.40 21.33
N GLU A 120 -7.21 -10.30 21.98
CA GLU A 120 -8.09 -9.53 22.87
C GLU A 120 -8.62 -8.24 22.23
N THR A 121 -8.34 -8.01 20.95
CA THR A 121 -8.87 -6.85 20.23
C THR A 121 -10.36 -6.98 19.95
N ALA A 122 -11.09 -5.86 20.01
CA ALA A 122 -12.51 -5.81 19.64
C ALA A 122 -12.73 -5.89 18.12
N VAL A 123 -11.68 -5.72 17.34
CA VAL A 123 -11.66 -5.74 15.86
C VAL A 123 -10.54 -6.64 15.35
N PRO A 124 -10.64 -7.18 14.13
CA PRO A 124 -9.62 -8.08 13.58
C PRO A 124 -8.33 -7.33 13.21
N VAL A 125 -7.21 -7.73 13.81
CA VAL A 125 -5.87 -7.22 13.49
C VAL A 125 -4.94 -8.39 13.21
N ASP A 126 -4.27 -8.36 12.05
CA ASP A 126 -3.19 -9.31 11.73
C ASP A 126 -1.84 -8.69 12.09
N LEU A 127 -0.94 -9.53 12.61
CA LEU A 127 0.44 -9.17 12.85
C LEU A 127 1.35 -9.88 11.84
N VAL A 128 2.16 -9.11 11.15
CA VAL A 128 3.17 -9.62 10.22
C VAL A 128 4.55 -9.27 10.74
N ASP A 129 5.30 -10.30 11.14
CA ASP A 129 6.73 -10.19 11.45
C ASP A 129 7.50 -10.10 10.13
N VAL A 130 7.74 -8.86 9.68
CA VAL A 130 8.41 -8.59 8.41
C VAL A 130 9.84 -9.11 8.41
N GLN A 131 10.54 -9.03 9.54
CA GLN A 131 11.94 -9.48 9.64
C GLN A 131 12.05 -10.98 9.42
N LYS A 132 11.22 -11.76 10.11
CA LYS A 132 11.22 -13.22 9.98
C LYS A 132 10.84 -13.66 8.56
N VAL A 133 9.82 -13.04 8.00
CA VAL A 133 9.40 -13.31 6.62
C VAL A 133 10.51 -12.93 5.65
N ALA A 134 11.06 -11.72 5.73
CA ALA A 134 12.13 -11.26 4.85
C ALA A 134 13.40 -12.10 4.92
N GLN A 135 13.75 -12.70 6.07
CA GLN A 135 14.93 -13.56 6.20
C GLN A 135 14.78 -14.93 5.52
N ASN A 136 13.56 -15.47 5.45
CA ASN A 136 13.31 -16.84 5.03
C ASN A 136 12.61 -16.94 3.66
N SER A 137 11.93 -15.89 3.22
CA SER A 137 11.14 -15.90 2.00
C SER A 137 11.85 -15.20 0.83
N PRO A 138 11.50 -15.53 -0.42
CA PRO A 138 12.12 -14.96 -1.62
C PRO A 138 11.71 -13.49 -1.90
N GLN A 139 10.60 -13.01 -1.33
CA GLN A 139 10.09 -11.69 -1.61
C GLN A 139 11.02 -10.61 -1.05
N VAL A 140 11.28 -9.57 -1.85
CA VAL A 140 12.22 -8.49 -1.50
C VAL A 140 11.50 -7.17 -1.20
N SER A 141 10.37 -6.89 -1.85
CA SER A 141 9.60 -5.67 -1.62
C SER A 141 8.51 -5.85 -0.56
N LEU A 142 8.17 -4.77 0.15
CA LEU A 142 7.16 -4.81 1.21
C LEU A 142 5.77 -5.19 0.68
N ALA A 143 5.38 -4.64 -0.46
CA ALA A 143 4.09 -4.96 -1.08
C ALA A 143 3.99 -6.45 -1.44
N GLN A 144 5.06 -7.06 -1.97
CA GLN A 144 5.09 -8.49 -2.28
C GLN A 144 5.08 -9.36 -1.01
N ILE A 145 5.82 -8.98 0.04
CA ILE A 145 5.77 -9.69 1.32
C ILE A 145 4.32 -9.76 1.82
N LEU A 146 3.63 -8.63 1.87
CA LEU A 146 2.23 -8.56 2.30
C LEU A 146 1.31 -9.37 1.38
N ASN A 147 1.52 -9.34 0.06
CA ASN A 147 0.72 -10.11 -0.90
C ASN A 147 0.79 -11.62 -0.65
N TYR A 148 1.92 -12.13 -0.17
CA TYR A 148 2.08 -13.57 0.09
C TYR A 148 1.72 -13.99 1.53
N VAL A 149 1.76 -13.07 2.49
CA VAL A 149 1.52 -13.38 3.92
C VAL A 149 0.10 -13.03 4.36
N ALA A 150 -0.42 -11.88 3.94
CA ALA A 150 -1.76 -11.41 4.28
C ALA A 150 -2.77 -11.82 3.19
N PRO A 151 -3.68 -12.79 3.44
CA PRO A 151 -4.55 -13.33 2.38
C PRO A 151 -5.48 -12.30 1.77
N SER A 152 -5.96 -11.35 2.57
CA SER A 152 -6.86 -10.28 2.11
C SER A 152 -6.14 -9.12 1.38
N PHE A 153 -4.81 -9.13 1.36
CA PHE A 153 -4.00 -8.12 0.68
C PHE A 153 -3.60 -8.58 -0.73
N THR A 154 -3.67 -7.70 -1.71
CA THR A 154 -3.29 -7.97 -3.10
C THR A 154 -2.47 -6.81 -3.63
N SER A 155 -1.28 -7.12 -4.14
CA SER A 155 -0.42 -6.20 -4.88
C SER A 155 0.42 -7.02 -5.86
N ASN A 156 0.28 -6.75 -7.15
CA ASN A 156 0.98 -7.48 -8.19
C ASN A 156 1.74 -6.51 -9.07
N VAL A 157 2.91 -6.94 -9.52
CA VAL A 157 3.69 -6.20 -10.52
C VAL A 157 2.88 -6.12 -11.81
N VAL A 158 2.68 -4.92 -12.29
CA VAL A 158 2.03 -4.62 -13.58
C VAL A 158 3.08 -4.14 -14.57
N SER A 159 2.76 -4.06 -15.85
CA SER A 159 3.66 -3.53 -16.87
C SER A 159 2.90 -2.78 -17.96
N LEU A 160 3.56 -1.89 -18.66
CA LEU A 160 2.98 -0.98 -19.66
C LEU A 160 1.91 -0.06 -19.03
N THR A 161 2.23 0.59 -17.92
CA THR A 161 1.27 1.34 -17.10
C THR A 161 1.79 2.73 -16.71
N ASP A 162 2.59 3.38 -17.57
CA ASP A 162 3.02 4.79 -17.48
C ASP A 162 3.49 5.20 -16.07
N GLY A 163 4.41 4.43 -15.47
CA GLY A 163 4.97 4.67 -14.15
C GLY A 163 4.24 3.99 -12.99
N THR A 164 3.00 3.49 -13.16
CA THR A 164 2.32 2.68 -12.12
C THR A 164 3.07 1.38 -11.82
N ASP A 165 3.80 0.83 -12.78
CA ASP A 165 4.70 -0.33 -12.67
C ASP A 165 5.95 -0.07 -11.82
N HIS A 166 6.17 1.17 -11.38
CA HIS A 166 7.23 1.54 -10.44
C HIS A 166 6.75 1.67 -8.98
N ILE A 167 5.43 1.57 -8.72
CA ILE A 167 4.82 1.80 -7.41
C ILE A 167 4.18 0.55 -6.80
N ASP A 168 3.68 -0.38 -7.62
CA ASP A 168 2.94 -1.59 -7.20
C ASP A 168 1.69 -1.27 -6.34
N PRO A 169 0.58 -0.80 -6.94
CA PRO A 169 -0.64 -0.46 -6.20
C PRO A 169 -1.17 -1.62 -5.37
N ALA A 170 -1.55 -1.32 -4.13
CA ALA A 170 -2.02 -2.30 -3.16
C ALA A 170 -3.54 -2.25 -2.97
N SER A 171 -4.14 -3.40 -2.69
CA SER A 171 -5.56 -3.56 -2.41
C SER A 171 -5.76 -4.41 -1.16
N LEU A 172 -6.74 -4.06 -0.33
CA LEU A 172 -7.13 -4.83 0.83
C LEU A 172 -8.60 -5.26 0.68
N ARG A 173 -8.88 -6.57 0.85
CA ARG A 173 -10.24 -7.12 0.70
C ARG A 173 -10.88 -6.86 -0.67
N GLY A 174 -10.07 -6.66 -1.72
CA GLY A 174 -10.54 -6.33 -3.07
C GLY A 174 -11.07 -4.90 -3.24
N LEU A 175 -10.83 -4.02 -2.25
CA LEU A 175 -11.12 -2.60 -2.32
C LEU A 175 -9.94 -1.83 -2.89
N GLY A 176 -10.15 -0.59 -3.35
CA GLY A 176 -9.13 0.22 -4.03
C GLY A 176 -7.92 0.58 -3.14
N PRO A 177 -6.77 0.87 -3.74
CA PRO A 177 -5.59 1.32 -3.01
C PRO A 177 -5.81 2.60 -2.20
N ASP A 178 -6.71 3.45 -2.63
CA ASP A 178 -7.11 4.71 -1.99
C ASP A 178 -8.15 4.53 -0.86
N GLN A 179 -8.59 3.31 -0.62
CA GLN A 179 -9.54 2.94 0.45
C GLN A 179 -8.84 2.23 1.62
N VAL A 180 -7.50 2.25 1.62
CA VAL A 180 -6.63 1.66 2.65
C VAL A 180 -5.75 2.76 3.24
N LEU A 181 -5.90 3.01 4.53
CA LEU A 181 -5.05 3.97 5.23
C LEU A 181 -3.73 3.32 5.64
N VAL A 182 -2.62 3.98 5.36
CA VAL A 182 -1.29 3.57 5.82
C VAL A 182 -0.79 4.51 6.91
N LEU A 183 -0.30 3.94 8.00
CA LEU A 183 0.31 4.66 9.13
C LEU A 183 1.75 4.18 9.32
N ILE A 184 2.61 5.06 9.84
CA ILE A 184 3.93 4.72 10.38
C ILE A 184 3.93 5.14 11.85
N ASN A 185 4.20 4.19 12.76
CA ASN A 185 4.14 4.42 14.21
C ASN A 185 2.84 5.14 14.65
N GLY A 186 1.70 4.81 14.00
CA GLY A 186 0.39 5.39 14.29
C GLY A 186 0.13 6.77 13.66
N LYS A 187 1.07 7.38 12.94
CA LYS A 187 0.87 8.67 12.24
C LYS A 187 0.64 8.44 10.75
N ARG A 188 -0.27 9.24 10.15
CA ARG A 188 -0.70 9.10 8.75
C ARG A 188 0.47 9.26 7.77
N ARG A 189 0.63 8.29 6.87
CA ARG A 189 1.54 8.37 5.73
C ARG A 189 0.84 9.08 4.56
N HIS A 190 1.57 9.92 3.82
CA HIS A 190 1.07 10.54 2.60
C HIS A 190 0.92 9.52 1.45
N THR A 191 0.10 9.87 0.47
CA THR A 191 -0.08 9.10 -0.76
C THR A 191 0.98 9.46 -1.80
N THR A 192 1.07 8.66 -2.87
CA THR A 192 1.89 9.01 -4.05
C THR A 192 1.31 10.23 -4.79
N SER A 193 2.14 10.91 -5.55
CA SER A 193 1.70 11.96 -6.48
C SER A 193 1.07 11.38 -7.76
N LEU A 194 1.34 10.10 -8.07
CA LEU A 194 0.84 9.41 -9.26
C LEU A 194 -0.62 8.99 -9.08
N ILE A 195 -1.43 9.29 -10.09
CA ILE A 195 -2.77 8.74 -10.25
C ILE A 195 -2.74 7.59 -11.27
N ASN A 196 -3.33 6.44 -10.94
CA ASN A 196 -3.39 5.30 -11.85
C ASN A 196 -4.53 5.48 -12.87
N ILE A 197 -4.20 5.91 -14.08
CA ILE A 197 -5.18 6.08 -15.18
C ILE A 197 -5.26 4.89 -16.13
N ASN A 198 -4.36 3.91 -15.99
CA ASN A 198 -4.27 2.76 -16.86
C ASN A 198 -5.24 1.63 -16.48
N GLY A 199 -5.46 0.70 -17.38
CA GLY A 199 -6.37 -0.44 -17.20
C GLY A 199 -5.84 -1.52 -16.26
N SER A 200 -5.24 -1.14 -15.13
CA SER A 200 -4.67 -2.06 -14.14
C SER A 200 -5.47 -2.07 -12.83
N LEU A 201 -5.08 -2.93 -11.89
CA LEU A 201 -5.63 -2.93 -10.53
C LEU A 201 -5.50 -1.53 -9.90
N GLY A 202 -6.60 -1.03 -9.34
CA GLY A 202 -6.65 0.32 -8.79
C GLY A 202 -6.82 1.43 -9.82
N LYS A 203 -7.30 1.12 -11.04
CA LYS A 203 -7.66 2.14 -12.05
C LYS A 203 -8.50 3.26 -11.45
N GLY A 204 -8.04 4.50 -11.61
CA GLY A 204 -8.70 5.70 -11.09
C GLY A 204 -8.33 6.05 -9.63
N SER A 205 -7.46 5.31 -8.98
CA SER A 205 -7.10 5.53 -7.57
C SER A 205 -5.70 6.11 -7.38
N VAL A 206 -5.48 6.64 -6.18
CA VAL A 206 -4.18 7.14 -5.70
C VAL A 206 -3.86 6.41 -4.40
N GLY A 207 -2.87 5.53 -4.41
CA GLY A 207 -2.49 4.74 -3.24
C GLY A 207 -1.27 5.30 -2.50
N THR A 208 -0.91 4.65 -1.41
CA THR A 208 0.37 4.89 -0.73
C THR A 208 1.43 3.96 -1.31
N ASP A 209 2.61 4.49 -1.58
CA ASP A 209 3.76 3.71 -2.02
C ASP A 209 4.41 2.99 -0.83
N LEU A 210 4.09 1.71 -0.67
CA LEU A 210 4.67 0.88 0.40
C LEU A 210 6.14 0.56 0.15
N ASN A 211 6.58 0.53 -1.11
CA ASN A 211 7.97 0.22 -1.45
C ASN A 211 8.93 1.39 -1.19
N ALA A 212 8.40 2.58 -0.87
CA ALA A 212 9.21 3.70 -0.40
C ALA A 212 9.75 3.50 1.03
N ILE A 213 9.22 2.51 1.78
CA ILE A 213 9.60 2.24 3.16
C ILE A 213 10.52 1.02 3.20
N PRO A 214 11.81 1.16 3.57
CA PRO A 214 12.75 0.06 3.55
C PRO A 214 12.39 -1.01 4.60
N THR A 215 12.38 -2.28 4.18
CA THR A 215 12.10 -3.41 5.08
C THR A 215 13.09 -3.49 6.25
N ALA A 216 14.30 -2.96 6.08
CA ALA A 216 15.32 -2.83 7.13
C ALA A 216 14.85 -2.00 8.33
N ALA A 217 14.00 -0.99 8.12
CA ALA A 217 13.51 -0.10 9.17
C ALA A 217 12.32 -0.70 9.94
N ILE A 218 11.67 -1.75 9.43
CA ILE A 218 10.41 -2.26 9.93
C ILE A 218 10.63 -3.33 10.99
N SER A 219 9.98 -3.19 12.13
CA SER A 219 9.89 -4.22 13.17
C SER A 219 8.77 -5.20 12.86
N ARG A 220 7.54 -4.68 12.70
CA ARG A 220 6.34 -5.44 12.35
C ARG A 220 5.33 -4.59 11.61
N ILE A 221 4.34 -5.24 11.01
CA ILE A 221 3.17 -4.59 10.43
C ILE A 221 1.92 -5.10 11.10
N GLU A 222 1.03 -4.18 11.43
CA GLU A 222 -0.29 -4.44 11.97
C GLU A 222 -1.31 -4.11 10.88
N VAL A 223 -2.13 -5.08 10.46
CA VAL A 223 -3.18 -4.90 9.45
C VAL A 223 -4.53 -4.98 10.13
N LEU A 224 -5.14 -3.83 10.39
CA LEU A 224 -6.51 -3.74 10.88
C LEU A 224 -7.47 -3.99 9.72
N ARG A 225 -8.21 -5.08 9.79
CA ARG A 225 -9.17 -5.49 8.78
C ARG A 225 -10.59 -5.09 9.19
N ASP A 226 -10.83 -3.77 9.37
CA ASP A 226 -12.15 -3.22 9.71
C ASP A 226 -12.23 -1.75 9.32
N GLY A 227 -13.43 -1.22 9.10
CA GLY A 227 -13.64 0.19 8.90
C GLY A 227 -13.23 0.98 10.15
N ALA A 228 -12.41 2.01 9.99
CA ALA A 228 -11.80 2.72 11.12
C ALA A 228 -11.75 4.25 10.91
N ALA A 229 -12.60 4.79 10.04
CA ALA A 229 -12.61 6.22 9.74
C ALA A 229 -12.98 7.09 10.95
N ALA A 230 -13.80 6.60 11.88
CA ALA A 230 -14.11 7.31 13.13
C ALA A 230 -12.88 7.44 14.05
N GLN A 231 -11.90 6.54 13.95
CA GLN A 231 -10.67 6.56 14.76
C GLN A 231 -9.50 7.24 14.05
N TYR A 232 -9.34 7.04 12.74
CA TYR A 232 -8.14 7.44 11.97
C TYR A 232 -8.43 8.43 10.83
N GLY A 233 -9.71 8.74 10.56
CA GLY A 233 -10.11 9.68 9.51
C GLY A 233 -10.30 9.06 8.13
N SER A 234 -10.36 9.90 7.11
CA SER A 234 -10.52 9.53 5.70
C SER A 234 -9.63 8.36 5.28
N ASP A 235 -10.08 7.57 4.28
CA ASP A 235 -9.36 6.48 3.62
C ASP A 235 -9.36 5.14 4.37
N ALA A 236 -9.71 5.12 5.67
CA ALA A 236 -9.78 3.89 6.47
C ALA A 236 -11.10 3.12 6.25
N ILE A 237 -11.45 2.83 4.99
CA ILE A 237 -12.67 2.09 4.59
C ILE A 237 -12.42 0.58 4.59
N ALA A 238 -11.41 0.12 3.87
CA ALA A 238 -11.03 -1.30 3.78
C ALA A 238 -10.32 -1.77 5.04
N GLY A 239 -9.59 -0.87 5.67
CA GLY A 239 -8.78 -1.11 6.86
C GLY A 239 -7.62 -0.14 6.99
N VAL A 240 -6.72 -0.48 7.92
CA VAL A 240 -5.52 0.32 8.22
C VAL A 240 -4.29 -0.59 8.23
N ILE A 241 -3.23 -0.17 7.58
CA ILE A 241 -1.91 -0.80 7.62
C ILE A 241 -1.02 0.09 8.48
N ASN A 242 -0.63 -0.36 9.67
CA ASN A 242 0.27 0.38 10.55
C ASN A 242 1.64 -0.28 10.57
N ILE A 243 2.64 0.46 10.13
CA ILE A 243 4.03 0.02 10.05
C ILE A 243 4.75 0.49 11.31
N ILE A 244 5.22 -0.46 12.12
CA ILE A 244 5.97 -0.18 13.33
C ILE A 244 7.46 -0.26 13.00
N LEU A 245 8.17 0.82 13.25
CA LEU A 245 9.60 0.92 13.02
C LEU A 245 10.41 0.26 14.16
N LYS A 246 11.65 -0.11 13.87
CA LYS A 246 12.58 -0.67 14.84
C LYS A 246 13.00 0.34 15.90
N GLU A 247 13.12 -0.16 17.13
CA GLU A 247 13.62 0.56 18.31
C GLU A 247 14.84 -0.13 18.92
N ASP A 248 15.39 -1.15 18.24
CA ASP A 248 16.57 -1.90 18.70
C ASP A 248 17.75 -0.94 18.94
N VAL A 249 18.50 -1.18 20.03
CA VAL A 249 19.72 -0.43 20.37
C VAL A 249 20.90 -1.37 20.49
N ASN A 250 22.09 -0.91 20.12
CA ASN A 250 23.34 -1.67 20.15
C ASN A 250 23.24 -3.02 19.38
N LYS A 251 22.43 -3.05 18.34
CA LYS A 251 22.25 -4.19 17.45
C LYS A 251 22.48 -3.74 16.01
N LEU A 252 23.35 -4.43 15.31
CA LEU A 252 23.57 -4.29 13.88
C LEU A 252 22.86 -5.42 13.15
N SER A 253 21.95 -5.08 12.24
CA SER A 253 21.42 -6.05 11.29
C SER A 253 21.71 -5.61 9.86
N ALA A 254 22.25 -6.51 9.05
CA ALA A 254 22.51 -6.24 7.63
C ALA A 254 22.10 -7.47 6.79
N SER A 255 21.71 -7.24 5.55
CA SER A 255 21.46 -8.33 4.61
C SER A 255 21.84 -7.93 3.20
N ILE A 256 22.31 -8.89 2.43
CA ILE A 256 22.54 -8.78 0.98
C ILE A 256 21.76 -9.91 0.32
N THR A 257 20.97 -9.58 -0.69
CA THR A 257 20.21 -10.53 -1.49
C THR A 257 20.56 -10.36 -2.95
N ALA A 258 20.77 -11.45 -3.65
CA ALA A 258 20.89 -11.47 -5.11
C ALA A 258 19.98 -12.58 -5.66
N GLY A 259 19.39 -12.35 -6.83
CA GLY A 259 18.50 -13.32 -7.48
C GLY A 259 18.14 -12.93 -8.90
N GLY A 260 17.32 -13.77 -9.53
CA GLY A 260 16.84 -13.56 -10.89
C GLY A 260 15.83 -14.65 -11.27
N PHE A 261 15.17 -14.47 -12.43
CA PHE A 261 14.23 -15.45 -12.96
C PHE A 261 14.97 -16.52 -13.78
N ALA A 262 14.63 -17.77 -13.51
CA ALA A 262 15.23 -18.96 -14.14
C ALA A 262 14.13 -19.97 -14.49
N GLY A 263 13.15 -19.54 -15.27
CA GLY A 263 12.02 -20.36 -15.70
C GLY A 263 12.14 -20.84 -17.15
N LYS A 264 11.19 -21.63 -17.61
CA LYS A 264 11.15 -22.18 -18.98
C LYS A 264 11.04 -21.12 -20.09
N HIS A 265 10.60 -19.90 -19.75
CA HIS A 265 10.48 -18.79 -20.67
C HIS A 265 11.53 -17.70 -20.43
N SER A 266 12.55 -17.98 -19.60
CA SER A 266 13.73 -17.14 -19.41
C SER A 266 14.82 -17.56 -20.41
N ASP A 267 15.56 -16.62 -20.93
CA ASP A 267 16.80 -16.90 -21.67
C ASP A 267 17.96 -16.92 -20.65
N GLY A 268 18.15 -18.09 -20.03
CA GLY A 268 19.06 -18.24 -18.90
C GLY A 268 18.52 -17.62 -17.62
N LEU A 269 19.33 -16.77 -16.97
CA LEU A 269 18.92 -15.95 -15.81
C LEU A 269 18.59 -14.53 -16.32
N ASP A 270 17.37 -14.04 -16.09
CA ASP A 270 16.96 -12.68 -16.45
C ASP A 270 16.33 -11.95 -15.26
N GLY A 271 16.15 -10.63 -15.38
CA GLY A 271 15.56 -9.80 -14.33
C GLY A 271 16.35 -9.84 -13.03
N GLU A 272 17.66 -9.77 -13.12
CA GLU A 272 18.58 -9.83 -12.01
C GLU A 272 18.22 -8.79 -10.96
N THR A 273 18.27 -9.20 -9.72
CA THR A 273 18.01 -8.32 -8.57
C THR A 273 19.18 -8.34 -7.61
N ALA A 274 19.47 -7.18 -7.03
CA ALA A 274 20.38 -7.02 -5.91
C ALA A 274 19.76 -6.08 -4.87
N GLN A 275 19.78 -6.50 -3.62
CA GLN A 275 19.30 -5.69 -2.51
C GLN A 275 20.31 -5.74 -1.39
N ALA A 276 20.62 -4.57 -0.82
CA ALA A 276 21.40 -4.45 0.41
C ALA A 276 20.59 -3.66 1.45
N ASN A 277 20.55 -4.17 2.66
CA ASN A 277 19.85 -3.54 3.78
C ASN A 277 20.78 -3.47 4.98
N VAL A 278 20.71 -2.37 5.72
CA VAL A 278 21.44 -2.19 6.99
C VAL A 278 20.54 -1.48 7.99
N ASN A 279 20.62 -1.87 9.25
CA ASN A 279 19.97 -1.19 10.36
C ASN A 279 20.90 -1.21 11.58
N TYR A 280 21.03 -0.07 12.24
CA TYR A 280 21.81 0.06 13.47
C TYR A 280 21.11 1.01 14.44
N GLY A 281 21.01 0.59 15.69
CA GLY A 281 20.44 1.38 16.76
C GLY A 281 21.50 1.83 17.76
N VAL A 282 21.41 3.10 18.17
CA VAL A 282 22.29 3.74 19.15
C VAL A 282 21.47 4.08 20.39
N LYS A 283 21.97 3.68 21.55
CA LYS A 283 21.43 4.15 22.83
C LYS A 283 21.90 5.58 23.09
N LEU A 284 20.98 6.53 23.27
CA LEU A 284 21.29 7.94 23.51
C LEU A 284 21.51 8.28 24.98
N ASN A 285 20.79 7.60 25.88
CA ASN A 285 20.88 7.78 27.32
C ASN A 285 20.37 6.56 28.10
N ASP A 286 20.55 6.58 29.43
CA ASP A 286 20.10 5.47 30.31
C ASP A 286 18.59 5.54 30.65
N LYS A 287 17.88 6.59 30.21
CA LYS A 287 16.44 6.76 30.44
C LYS A 287 15.58 6.16 29.31
N GLY A 288 16.15 5.36 28.40
CA GLY A 288 15.45 4.73 27.29
C GLY A 288 15.48 5.52 25.97
N GLY A 289 16.29 6.57 25.89
CA GLY A 289 16.50 7.31 24.65
C GLY A 289 17.26 6.48 23.61
N PHE A 290 16.80 6.51 22.35
CA PHE A 290 17.44 5.80 21.24
C PHE A 290 17.40 6.58 19.93
N LEU A 291 18.32 6.22 19.04
CA LEU A 291 18.32 6.57 17.62
C LEU A 291 18.56 5.31 16.81
N ASN A 292 17.59 4.91 15.99
CA ASN A 292 17.69 3.78 15.08
C ASN A 292 17.78 4.29 13.65
N LEU A 293 18.81 3.87 12.91
CA LEU A 293 19.07 4.26 11.52
C LEU A 293 18.98 3.04 10.62
N SER A 294 18.36 3.20 9.47
CA SER A 294 18.21 2.16 8.46
C SER A 294 18.56 2.68 7.08
N GLY A 295 19.27 1.87 6.31
CA GLY A 295 19.58 2.15 4.91
C GLY A 295 19.22 0.96 4.02
N SER A 296 18.80 1.22 2.81
CA SER A 296 18.62 0.20 1.76
C SER A 296 19.15 0.68 0.43
N PHE A 297 19.57 -0.30 -0.37
CA PHE A 297 19.83 -0.14 -1.81
C PHE A 297 19.13 -1.28 -2.53
N ASP A 298 18.43 -0.95 -3.61
CA ASP A 298 17.66 -1.88 -4.41
C ASP A 298 17.99 -1.70 -5.90
N TYR A 299 18.23 -2.83 -6.58
CA TYR A 299 18.41 -2.91 -8.03
C TYR A 299 17.59 -4.07 -8.56
N ARG A 300 16.91 -3.87 -9.68
CA ARG A 300 16.30 -4.92 -10.51
C ARG A 300 16.42 -4.56 -11.97
N ASP A 301 16.71 -5.55 -12.82
CA ASP A 301 16.75 -5.39 -14.25
C ASP A 301 15.45 -5.87 -14.91
N TYR A 302 15.35 -5.70 -16.23
CA TYR A 302 14.21 -6.15 -17.02
C TYR A 302 14.05 -7.66 -16.96
N ALA A 303 12.79 -8.11 -16.90
CA ALA A 303 12.40 -9.47 -17.26
C ALA A 303 11.15 -9.39 -18.13
N SER A 304 11.13 -10.06 -19.25
CA SER A 304 10.03 -9.97 -20.22
C SER A 304 9.54 -11.35 -20.66
N ARG A 305 8.22 -11.46 -20.86
CA ARG A 305 7.57 -12.70 -21.36
C ARG A 305 6.65 -12.34 -22.51
N THR A 306 7.19 -12.36 -23.72
CA THR A 306 6.49 -12.00 -24.96
C THR A 306 6.68 -13.08 -26.01
N THR A 307 5.81 -13.09 -27.01
CA THR A 307 6.04 -13.81 -28.28
C THR A 307 6.49 -12.82 -29.35
N PRO A 308 7.14 -13.28 -30.42
CA PRO A 308 7.53 -12.42 -31.52
C PRO A 308 6.39 -11.57 -32.06
N TYR A 309 6.70 -10.37 -32.53
CA TYR A 309 5.70 -9.43 -33.07
C TYR A 309 4.93 -10.04 -34.25
N ARG A 310 3.60 -9.90 -34.25
CA ARG A 310 2.75 -10.58 -35.25
C ARG A 310 2.13 -9.65 -36.29
N GLY A 311 2.37 -8.33 -36.18
CA GLY A 311 1.84 -7.35 -37.10
C GLY A 311 2.74 -7.08 -38.30
N VAL A 312 2.30 -6.15 -39.13
CA VAL A 312 3.10 -5.55 -40.18
C VAL A 312 4.13 -4.61 -39.54
N ILE A 313 5.42 -4.78 -39.92
CA ILE A 313 6.53 -3.97 -39.38
C ILE A 313 6.99 -2.97 -40.45
N PHE A 314 7.12 -3.42 -41.71
CA PHE A 314 7.54 -2.62 -42.83
C PHE A 314 6.49 -2.65 -43.96
N THR A 315 6.27 -1.48 -44.55
CA THR A 315 5.50 -1.35 -45.82
C THR A 315 6.42 -0.85 -46.90
N ASP A 316 5.99 -0.93 -48.16
CA ASP A 316 6.71 -0.42 -49.31
C ASP A 316 7.10 1.06 -49.19
N TYR A 317 6.44 1.87 -48.40
CA TYR A 317 6.87 3.21 -48.01
C TYR A 317 8.23 3.24 -47.28
N ASN A 318 8.66 2.15 -46.69
CA ASN A 318 9.91 2.09 -45.92
C ASN A 318 11.12 1.76 -46.77
N ASN A 319 10.97 1.53 -48.10
CA ASN A 319 12.04 1.23 -49.00
C ASN A 319 11.77 1.82 -50.40
N SER A 320 11.89 3.14 -50.53
CA SER A 320 11.65 3.88 -51.79
C SER A 320 12.62 3.52 -52.92
N SER A 321 13.78 2.96 -52.60
CA SER A 321 14.75 2.52 -53.62
C SER A 321 14.28 1.30 -54.40
N LEU A 322 13.54 0.39 -53.77
CA LEU A 322 12.90 -0.78 -54.39
C LEU A 322 11.44 -0.54 -54.78
N TYR A 323 10.78 0.39 -54.15
CA TYR A 323 9.35 0.70 -54.33
C TYR A 323 9.13 2.20 -54.60
N PRO A 324 9.40 2.69 -55.83
CA PRO A 324 9.32 4.10 -56.17
C PRO A 324 7.88 4.65 -56.14
N THR A 325 6.86 3.78 -56.23
CA THR A 325 5.44 4.14 -56.15
C THR A 325 4.77 3.29 -55.06
N PRO A 326 4.98 3.62 -53.79
CA PRO A 326 4.46 2.80 -52.69
C PRO A 326 2.95 2.91 -52.55
N THR A 327 2.31 1.81 -52.15
CA THR A 327 0.85 1.65 -51.96
C THR A 327 0.45 1.20 -50.56
N GLY A 328 1.41 0.97 -49.69
CA GLY A 328 1.19 0.49 -48.34
C GLY A 328 1.20 -1.02 -48.17
N VAL A 329 1.72 -1.73 -49.21
CA VAL A 329 1.83 -3.21 -49.18
C VAL A 329 2.81 -3.66 -48.10
N ASP A 330 2.49 -4.76 -47.45
CA ASP A 330 3.35 -5.41 -46.43
C ASP A 330 4.57 -6.04 -47.10
N ILE A 331 5.75 -5.58 -46.70
CA ILE A 331 7.05 -6.12 -47.16
C ILE A 331 7.89 -6.62 -45.94
N THR A 332 7.23 -6.87 -44.80
CA THR A 332 7.90 -7.16 -43.51
C THR A 332 8.94 -8.27 -43.65
N ASP A 333 8.58 -9.45 -44.16
CA ASP A 333 9.48 -10.61 -44.16
C ASP A 333 10.69 -10.40 -45.09
N ALA A 334 10.49 -9.72 -46.22
CA ALA A 334 11.58 -9.35 -47.13
C ALA A 334 12.55 -8.35 -46.50
N GLU A 335 12.02 -7.33 -45.80
CA GLU A 335 12.85 -6.32 -45.11
C GLU A 335 13.57 -6.88 -43.88
N LEU A 336 12.93 -7.76 -43.09
CA LEU A 336 13.57 -8.46 -41.97
C LEU A 336 14.79 -9.26 -42.49
N ALA A 337 14.59 -10.07 -43.51
CA ALA A 337 15.67 -10.87 -44.13
C ALA A 337 16.80 -9.98 -44.66
N ARG A 338 16.48 -8.89 -45.37
CA ARG A 338 17.44 -7.94 -45.91
C ARG A 338 18.26 -7.24 -44.83
N ARG A 339 17.67 -6.96 -43.67
CA ARG A 339 18.29 -6.22 -42.54
C ARG A 339 18.91 -7.15 -41.49
N GLY A 340 18.76 -8.46 -41.61
CA GLY A 340 19.24 -9.43 -40.60
C GLY A 340 18.50 -9.33 -39.27
N LEU A 341 17.21 -8.94 -39.30
CA LEU A 341 16.37 -8.77 -38.16
C LEU A 341 15.35 -9.91 -38.03
N THR A 342 14.76 -10.04 -36.85
CA THR A 342 13.70 -10.99 -36.53
C THR A 342 12.48 -10.26 -36.00
N ARG A 343 11.32 -10.89 -35.97
CA ARG A 343 10.12 -10.34 -35.36
C ARG A 343 10.25 -10.18 -33.84
N GLY A 344 11.23 -10.86 -33.21
CA GLY A 344 11.57 -10.72 -31.80
C GLY A 344 12.17 -9.38 -31.41
N ASP A 345 12.79 -8.68 -32.38
CA ASP A 345 13.41 -7.37 -32.17
C ASP A 345 12.39 -6.22 -32.05
N PHE A 346 11.09 -6.50 -32.27
CA PHE A 346 10.02 -5.49 -32.31
C PHE A 346 8.98 -5.61 -31.20
N VAL A 347 9.35 -6.22 -30.06
CA VAL A 347 8.45 -6.41 -28.93
C VAL A 347 8.77 -5.44 -27.78
N PRO A 348 7.77 -5.01 -27.00
CA PRO A 348 8.00 -4.26 -25.77
C PRO A 348 8.49 -5.18 -24.63
N ASN A 349 9.03 -4.60 -23.57
CA ASN A 349 9.26 -5.34 -22.33
C ASN A 349 7.96 -5.50 -21.56
N ILE A 350 7.51 -6.75 -21.38
CA ILE A 350 6.28 -7.08 -20.66
C ILE A 350 6.63 -7.97 -19.48
N GLY A 351 6.61 -7.39 -18.27
CA GLY A 351 6.98 -8.08 -17.05
C GLY A 351 7.55 -7.13 -16.02
N GLN A 352 8.81 -7.34 -15.64
CA GLN A 352 9.50 -6.50 -14.67
C GLN A 352 10.17 -5.31 -15.36
N SER A 353 9.88 -4.11 -14.88
CA SER A 353 10.62 -2.90 -15.27
C SER A 353 11.95 -2.81 -14.53
N LYS A 354 12.94 -2.16 -15.15
CA LYS A 354 14.20 -1.83 -14.50
C LYS A 354 13.98 -0.79 -13.40
N ASN A 355 14.62 -0.99 -12.25
CA ASN A 355 14.53 -0.06 -11.14
C ASN A 355 15.85 -0.08 -10.35
N ARG A 356 16.31 1.08 -9.93
CA ARG A 356 17.42 1.24 -8.99
C ARG A 356 17.10 2.35 -8.01
N GLY A 357 17.45 2.16 -6.74
CA GLY A 357 17.18 3.17 -5.76
C GLY A 357 17.78 2.88 -4.41
N GLY A 358 17.45 3.71 -3.46
CA GLY A 358 17.86 3.55 -2.08
C GLY A 358 17.01 4.38 -1.13
N ALA A 359 17.03 4.00 0.14
CA ALA A 359 16.32 4.70 1.19
C ALA A 359 17.19 4.87 2.43
N LEU A 360 16.96 5.96 3.13
CA LEU A 360 17.49 6.24 4.47
C LEU A 360 16.32 6.54 5.39
N PHE A 361 16.21 5.83 6.51
CA PHE A 361 15.15 6.01 7.50
C PHE A 361 15.74 6.14 8.89
N LEU A 362 15.07 6.93 9.73
CA LEU A 362 15.37 7.07 11.14
C LEU A 362 14.13 6.81 11.99
N ASN A 363 14.36 6.35 13.22
CA ASN A 363 13.37 6.30 14.30
C ASN A 363 14.08 6.67 15.61
N SER A 364 13.60 7.65 16.33
CA SER A 364 14.26 8.19 17.52
C SER A 364 13.27 8.57 18.60
N LEU A 365 13.69 8.37 19.84
CA LEU A 365 12.97 8.78 21.03
C LEU A 365 13.97 9.36 22.00
N ILE A 366 13.68 10.53 22.59
CA ILE A 366 14.53 11.23 23.56
C ILE A 366 13.68 11.64 24.76
N PRO A 367 13.79 10.98 25.91
CA PRO A 367 13.21 11.45 27.16
C PRO A 367 13.82 12.80 27.56
N VAL A 368 12.98 13.84 27.68
CA VAL A 368 13.40 15.21 28.02
C VAL A 368 13.05 15.60 29.46
N ALA A 369 12.06 14.90 30.04
CA ALA A 369 11.70 15.01 31.45
C ALA A 369 11.15 13.65 31.95
N ASP A 370 10.88 13.54 33.25
CA ASP A 370 10.39 12.27 33.83
C ASP A 370 9.06 11.79 33.24
N HIS A 371 8.30 12.71 32.66
CA HIS A 371 6.96 12.42 32.07
C HIS A 371 6.79 12.98 30.65
N ALA A 372 7.88 13.33 29.98
CA ALA A 372 7.84 13.87 28.63
C ALA A 372 8.99 13.34 27.77
N GLU A 373 8.69 13.00 26.52
CA GLU A 373 9.63 12.52 25.54
C GLU A 373 9.35 13.14 24.16
N ILE A 374 10.44 13.46 23.45
CA ILE A 374 10.38 13.88 22.05
C ILE A 374 10.68 12.67 21.20
N TYR A 375 9.92 12.51 20.12
CA TYR A 375 10.19 11.50 19.12
C TYR A 375 10.28 12.09 17.73
N ALA A 376 11.05 11.44 16.88
CA ALA A 376 11.12 11.74 15.46
C ALA A 376 11.31 10.46 14.65
N PHE A 377 10.56 10.33 13.56
CA PHE A 377 10.76 9.23 12.62
C PHE A 377 10.40 9.64 11.21
N GLY A 378 11.00 8.96 10.24
CA GLY A 378 10.77 9.20 8.82
C GLY A 378 11.98 8.86 7.99
N GLY A 379 12.00 9.33 6.73
CA GLY A 379 13.11 9.06 5.85
C GLY A 379 12.95 9.62 4.46
N LEU A 380 13.92 9.28 3.63
CA LEU A 380 14.07 9.65 2.24
C LEU A 380 14.16 8.37 1.42
N ASN A 381 13.49 8.34 0.26
CA ASN A 381 13.62 7.27 -0.74
C ASN A 381 13.79 7.90 -2.11
N PHE A 382 14.76 7.40 -2.87
CA PHE A 382 15.05 7.80 -4.24
C PHE A 382 15.02 6.57 -5.12
N ARG A 383 14.22 6.59 -6.17
CA ARG A 383 14.12 5.49 -7.14
C ARG A 383 14.08 6.04 -8.55
N ASN A 384 14.94 5.47 -9.40
CA ASN A 384 14.92 5.68 -10.84
C ASN A 384 14.39 4.39 -11.49
N GLY A 385 13.21 4.48 -12.09
CA GLY A 385 12.54 3.40 -12.79
C GLY A 385 12.63 3.61 -14.30
N THR A 386 12.75 2.51 -15.06
CA THR A 386 12.66 2.54 -16.54
C THR A 386 11.71 1.44 -16.98
N SER A 387 10.65 1.81 -17.66
CA SER A 387 9.72 0.92 -18.35
C SER A 387 9.75 1.20 -19.85
N THR A 388 9.08 0.39 -20.65
CA THR A 388 8.97 0.62 -22.08
C THR A 388 7.53 0.84 -22.47
N ALA A 389 7.30 1.69 -23.47
CA ALA A 389 6.04 1.74 -24.17
C ALA A 389 5.97 0.64 -25.24
N PHE A 390 5.00 0.69 -26.15
CA PHE A 390 4.95 -0.19 -27.30
C PHE A 390 5.94 0.24 -28.37
N TYR A 391 6.49 -0.75 -29.08
CA TYR A 391 7.42 -0.50 -30.16
C TYR A 391 6.78 0.35 -31.28
N ARG A 392 7.46 1.39 -31.73
CA ARG A 392 7.12 2.20 -32.90
C ARG A 392 7.75 1.60 -34.14
N THR A 393 6.96 0.78 -34.86
CA THR A 393 7.44 0.11 -36.07
C THR A 393 7.58 1.09 -37.23
N PRO A 394 8.47 0.86 -38.19
CA PRO A 394 8.66 1.70 -39.41
C PRO A 394 7.37 1.95 -40.18
N ARG A 395 6.43 1.02 -40.18
CA ARG A 395 5.10 1.16 -40.80
C ARG A 395 4.30 2.34 -40.20
N GLN A 396 4.56 2.75 -38.97
CA GLN A 396 3.88 3.89 -38.32
C GLN A 396 4.48 5.21 -38.82
N LEU A 397 4.33 5.49 -40.08
CA LEU A 397 4.96 6.58 -40.81
C LEU A 397 4.77 7.96 -40.18
N THR A 398 3.64 8.18 -39.49
CA THR A 398 3.34 9.47 -38.81
C THR A 398 4.01 9.59 -37.46
N GLN A 399 4.56 8.53 -36.91
CA GLN A 399 5.15 8.43 -35.57
C GLN A 399 6.65 8.12 -35.60
N THR A 400 7.22 7.84 -36.77
CA THR A 400 8.61 7.43 -36.93
C THR A 400 9.35 8.32 -37.92
N ASN A 401 10.67 8.32 -37.82
CA ASN A 401 11.57 8.94 -38.81
C ASN A 401 12.72 7.97 -39.11
N ALA A 402 12.76 7.49 -40.35
CA ALA A 402 13.73 6.48 -40.75
C ALA A 402 15.19 6.97 -40.77
N THR A 403 15.45 8.29 -40.86
CA THR A 403 16.77 8.86 -40.74
C THR A 403 17.34 8.77 -39.33
N ILE A 404 16.48 8.92 -38.31
CA ILE A 404 16.88 8.81 -36.88
C ILE A 404 16.84 7.33 -36.46
N TYR A 405 15.75 6.63 -36.77
CA TYR A 405 15.50 5.24 -36.39
C TYR A 405 15.08 4.42 -37.61
N PRO A 406 16.04 3.88 -38.40
CA PRO A 406 15.72 3.15 -39.65
C PRO A 406 14.90 1.88 -39.43
N ASN A 407 14.95 1.29 -38.21
CA ASN A 407 14.20 0.10 -37.83
C ASN A 407 13.03 0.43 -36.90
N GLY A 408 12.66 1.72 -36.73
CA GLY A 408 11.78 2.10 -35.65
C GLY A 408 12.48 2.08 -34.28
N PHE A 409 11.71 2.18 -33.20
CA PHE A 409 12.29 2.30 -31.84
C PHE A 409 11.33 1.84 -30.77
N LEU A 410 11.88 1.47 -29.61
CA LEU A 410 11.15 1.13 -28.40
C LEU A 410 11.26 2.29 -27.41
N PRO A 411 10.23 3.16 -27.28
CA PRO A 411 10.28 4.27 -26.33
C PRO A 411 10.44 3.77 -24.90
N GLN A 412 11.25 4.47 -24.12
CA GLN A 412 11.46 4.23 -22.68
C GLN A 412 10.81 5.35 -21.86
N ILE A 413 10.03 4.97 -20.87
CA ILE A 413 9.46 5.88 -19.87
C ILE A 413 10.34 5.75 -18.62
N VAL A 414 11.11 6.80 -18.35
CA VAL A 414 11.99 6.89 -17.19
C VAL A 414 11.31 7.75 -16.13
N THR A 415 11.26 7.27 -14.89
CA THR A 415 10.74 8.03 -13.74
C THR A 415 11.81 8.24 -12.70
N ASP A 416 11.91 9.46 -12.19
CA ASP A 416 12.62 9.78 -10.96
C ASP A 416 11.59 10.00 -9.85
N ASN A 417 11.48 9.02 -8.95
CA ASN A 417 10.54 9.03 -7.84
C ASN A 417 11.28 9.37 -6.53
N ASN A 418 10.99 10.55 -5.99
CA ASN A 418 11.54 11.07 -4.75
C ASN A 418 10.45 11.11 -3.69
N ASP A 419 10.64 10.37 -2.61
CA ASP A 419 9.70 10.27 -1.52
C ASP A 419 10.36 10.68 -0.19
N GLN A 420 9.71 11.57 0.57
CA GLN A 420 10.23 12.15 1.80
C GLN A 420 9.15 12.14 2.88
N SER A 421 9.52 11.80 4.09
CA SER A 421 8.62 11.97 5.23
C SER A 421 9.38 12.23 6.52
N LEU A 422 8.75 13.02 7.39
CA LEU A 422 9.24 13.27 8.72
C LEU A 422 8.06 13.52 9.66
N SER A 423 7.98 12.73 10.72
CA SER A 423 7.07 12.96 11.85
C SER A 423 7.90 13.38 13.05
N VAL A 424 7.53 14.47 13.69
CA VAL A 424 8.13 14.95 14.94
C VAL A 424 7.02 15.21 15.93
N GLY A 425 7.20 14.79 17.17
CA GLY A 425 6.22 15.02 18.21
C GLY A 425 6.82 15.05 19.60
N ILE A 426 6.04 15.58 20.52
CA ILE A 426 6.26 15.50 21.95
C ILE A 426 5.07 14.80 22.57
N ARG A 427 5.33 13.78 23.37
CA ARG A 427 4.30 13.08 24.13
C ARG A 427 4.67 12.97 25.60
N GLY A 428 3.64 12.93 26.44
CA GLY A 428 3.88 12.89 27.86
C GLY A 428 2.60 12.83 28.68
N LYS A 429 2.66 13.28 29.93
CA LYS A 429 1.51 13.38 30.82
C LYS A 429 1.28 14.83 31.22
N LEU A 430 0.03 15.30 31.04
CA LEU A 430 -0.47 16.56 31.58
C LEU A 430 -1.50 16.21 32.67
N GLY A 431 -1.05 16.24 33.93
CA GLY A 431 -1.79 15.63 35.03
C GLY A 431 -1.91 14.12 34.81
N GLU A 432 -3.15 13.59 34.75
CA GLU A 432 -3.41 12.16 34.50
C GLU A 432 -3.68 11.83 33.04
N TRP A 433 -3.73 12.84 32.16
CA TRP A 433 -3.92 12.66 30.75
C TRP A 433 -2.60 12.39 30.04
N LYS A 434 -2.54 11.32 29.26
CA LYS A 434 -1.50 11.15 28.25
C LYS A 434 -1.79 12.12 27.12
N THR A 435 -0.81 12.85 26.69
CA THR A 435 -0.90 13.85 25.63
C THR A 435 0.12 13.56 24.55
N ASP A 436 -0.23 13.77 23.29
CA ASP A 436 0.68 13.68 22.14
C ASP A 436 0.40 14.86 21.19
N PHE A 437 1.37 15.69 20.98
CA PHE A 437 1.35 16.74 19.97
C PHE A 437 2.38 16.42 18.90
N SER A 438 1.97 16.37 17.63
CA SER A 438 2.85 15.98 16.54
C SER A 438 2.53 16.69 15.24
N ASN A 439 3.56 16.80 14.41
CA ASN A 439 3.45 17.21 13.02
C ASN A 439 4.11 16.17 12.12
N THR A 440 3.41 15.79 11.06
CA THR A 440 3.90 14.86 10.03
C THR A 440 3.90 15.56 8.68
N TYR A 441 5.07 15.71 8.10
CA TYR A 441 5.29 16.17 6.74
C TYR A 441 5.56 14.99 5.83
N GLY A 442 4.99 14.99 4.63
CA GLY A 442 5.26 14.03 3.58
C GLY A 442 5.21 14.67 2.21
N ARG A 443 6.09 14.24 1.31
CA ARG A 443 6.15 14.65 -0.08
C ARG A 443 6.51 13.49 -0.97
N ASN A 444 5.80 13.34 -2.06
CA ASN A 444 6.14 12.43 -3.15
C ASN A 444 6.18 13.23 -4.45
N GLN A 445 7.31 13.15 -5.16
CA GLN A 445 7.53 13.80 -6.44
C GLN A 445 7.96 12.77 -7.47
N ILE A 446 7.33 12.77 -8.63
CA ILE A 446 7.67 11.92 -9.76
C ILE A 446 7.88 12.79 -10.99
N ASN A 447 9.08 12.75 -11.54
CA ASN A 447 9.40 13.38 -12.82
C ASN A 447 9.51 12.30 -13.91
N PHE A 448 9.05 12.63 -15.10
CA PHE A 448 9.05 11.75 -16.26
C PHE A 448 10.05 12.23 -17.30
N THR A 449 10.77 11.31 -17.88
CA THR A 449 11.62 11.52 -19.06
C THR A 449 11.29 10.42 -20.06
N THR A 450 10.93 10.78 -21.28
CA THR A 450 10.84 9.80 -22.36
C THR A 450 12.16 9.73 -23.12
N ALA A 451 12.79 8.57 -23.15
CA ALA A 451 14.06 8.32 -23.83
C ALA A 451 13.89 7.32 -24.98
N ASN A 452 14.89 7.21 -25.84
CA ASN A 452 14.86 6.37 -27.05
C ASN A 452 13.58 6.61 -27.86
N THR A 453 13.26 7.86 -28.11
CA THR A 453 12.01 8.34 -28.72
C THR A 453 12.28 9.46 -29.71
N LEU A 454 11.23 10.06 -30.23
CA LEU A 454 11.28 11.29 -31.03
C LEU A 454 9.91 12.00 -31.04
N ASN A 455 9.93 13.27 -31.39
CA ASN A 455 8.76 14.03 -31.80
C ASN A 455 8.72 14.03 -33.35
N ALA A 456 7.82 13.23 -33.94
CA ALA A 456 7.78 13.01 -35.38
C ALA A 456 7.54 14.31 -36.20
N SER A 457 6.82 15.26 -35.62
CA SER A 457 6.55 16.56 -36.28
C SER A 457 7.79 17.44 -36.41
N MET A 458 8.87 17.16 -35.65
CA MET A 458 10.16 17.85 -35.77
C MET A 458 11.06 17.25 -36.86
N LEU A 459 10.68 16.15 -37.49
CA LEU A 459 11.45 15.38 -38.47
C LEU A 459 12.83 15.00 -37.96
N THR A 460 13.90 15.30 -38.74
CA THR A 460 15.29 14.95 -38.41
C THR A 460 15.91 15.83 -37.33
N SER A 461 15.27 16.95 -36.97
CA SER A 461 15.74 17.83 -35.90
C SER A 461 15.23 17.41 -34.52
N SER A 462 14.45 16.33 -34.44
CA SER A 462 13.93 15.85 -33.15
C SER A 462 15.06 15.36 -32.24
N PRO A 463 15.08 15.80 -30.96
CA PRO A 463 15.80 15.09 -29.91
C PRO A 463 15.31 13.65 -29.77
N THR A 464 16.10 12.81 -29.10
CA THR A 464 15.77 11.41 -28.81
C THR A 464 15.45 11.14 -27.34
N SER A 465 15.41 12.20 -26.54
CA SER A 465 15.00 12.20 -25.13
C SER A 465 14.36 13.54 -24.79
N PHE A 466 13.34 13.52 -23.94
CA PHE A 466 12.55 14.70 -23.55
C PHE A 466 12.28 14.70 -22.05
N ASP A 467 12.30 15.88 -21.44
CA ASP A 467 11.73 16.13 -20.12
C ASP A 467 10.20 16.31 -20.29
N ASP A 468 9.44 15.37 -19.76
CA ASP A 468 7.99 15.35 -19.90
C ASP A 468 7.27 16.07 -18.75
N GLY A 469 8.02 16.62 -17.77
CA GLY A 469 7.46 17.19 -16.55
C GLY A 469 7.10 16.13 -15.51
N GLY A 470 6.11 16.40 -14.67
CA GLY A 470 5.82 15.44 -13.60
C GLY A 470 4.74 15.88 -12.62
N TYR A 471 4.73 15.20 -11.46
CA TYR A 471 3.80 15.41 -10.36
C TYR A 471 4.53 15.69 -9.06
N ASP A 472 3.91 16.50 -8.20
CA ASP A 472 4.38 16.76 -6.84
C ASP A 472 3.18 16.79 -5.89
N PHE A 473 3.21 15.96 -4.86
CA PHE A 473 2.19 15.93 -3.83
C PHE A 473 2.81 16.13 -2.44
N ILE A 474 2.27 17.07 -1.70
CA ILE A 474 2.69 17.41 -0.34
C ILE A 474 1.52 17.21 0.60
N GLN A 475 1.76 16.60 1.75
CA GLN A 475 0.82 16.51 2.87
C GLN A 475 1.51 16.93 4.16
N ASN A 476 0.84 17.77 4.93
CA ASN A 476 1.25 18.14 6.28
C ASN A 476 0.08 17.92 7.24
N THR A 477 0.29 17.12 8.29
CA THR A 477 -0.74 16.77 9.27
C THR A 477 -0.25 17.11 10.67
N THR A 478 -1.00 17.94 11.39
CA THR A 478 -0.77 18.27 12.80
C THR A 478 -1.85 17.61 13.64
N ASN A 479 -1.44 16.86 14.67
CA ASN A 479 -2.32 16.15 15.59
C ASN A 479 -2.10 16.63 17.02
N LEU A 480 -3.20 16.70 17.79
CA LEU A 480 -3.20 16.89 19.22
C LEU A 480 -4.14 15.85 19.85
N ASP A 481 -3.57 14.89 20.55
CA ASP A 481 -4.27 13.72 21.07
C ASP A 481 -4.20 13.70 22.60
N PHE A 482 -5.30 13.34 23.26
CA PHE A 482 -5.41 13.13 24.70
C PHE A 482 -6.02 11.77 24.98
N SER A 483 -5.50 11.05 25.98
CA SER A 483 -6.13 9.82 26.47
C SER A 483 -5.92 9.65 27.98
N ARG A 484 -6.92 9.03 28.63
CA ARG A 484 -6.86 8.71 30.06
C ARG A 484 -7.60 7.41 30.32
N PHE A 485 -7.01 6.56 31.13
CA PHE A 485 -7.61 5.34 31.62
C PHE A 485 -8.08 5.51 33.07
N PHE A 486 -9.35 5.27 33.33
CA PHE A 486 -10.01 5.34 34.65
C PHE A 486 -10.13 3.94 35.23
N GLU A 487 -9.14 3.54 36.03
CA GLU A 487 -9.04 2.18 36.60
C GLU A 487 -10.17 1.80 37.56
N ASN A 488 -10.68 2.76 38.32
CA ASN A 488 -11.65 2.54 39.41
C ASN A 488 -13.10 2.64 38.94
N THR A 489 -13.38 2.73 37.65
CA THR A 489 -14.74 2.83 37.13
C THR A 489 -15.06 1.58 36.33
N LEU A 490 -16.02 0.77 36.76
CA LEU A 490 -16.30 -0.58 36.24
C LEU A 490 -15.01 -1.45 36.25
N SER A 491 -14.72 -2.16 35.15
CA SER A 491 -13.44 -2.86 34.98
C SER A 491 -12.43 -2.02 34.18
N GLY A 492 -12.63 -0.71 34.09
CA GLY A 492 -11.78 0.28 33.44
C GLY A 492 -12.47 0.97 32.28
N ILE A 493 -12.31 2.29 32.20
CA ILE A 493 -12.80 3.10 31.08
C ILE A 493 -11.60 3.84 30.50
N ASN A 494 -11.38 3.74 29.17
CA ASN A 494 -10.48 4.60 28.46
C ASN A 494 -11.26 5.68 27.72
N VAL A 495 -10.85 6.93 27.89
CA VAL A 495 -11.39 8.08 27.15
C VAL A 495 -10.27 8.69 26.35
N ALA A 496 -10.47 8.84 25.06
CA ALA A 496 -9.54 9.52 24.18
C ALA A 496 -10.28 10.57 23.34
N PHE A 497 -9.63 11.68 23.07
CA PHE A 497 -10.15 12.72 22.16
C PHE A 497 -8.98 13.50 21.57
N GLY A 498 -9.23 14.18 20.47
CA GLY A 498 -8.19 14.96 19.85
C GLY A 498 -8.67 15.77 18.67
N ALA A 499 -7.73 16.50 18.09
CA ALA A 499 -7.93 17.33 16.92
C ALA A 499 -6.83 17.09 15.89
N GLU A 500 -7.18 17.26 14.62
CA GLU A 500 -6.27 17.13 13.49
C GLU A 500 -6.46 18.32 12.55
N HIS A 501 -5.37 18.89 12.07
CA HIS A 501 -5.34 19.78 10.93
C HIS A 501 -4.49 19.16 9.85
N ARG A 502 -4.98 19.09 8.61
CA ARG A 502 -4.26 18.57 7.47
C ARG A 502 -4.30 19.56 6.32
N TYR A 503 -3.14 19.77 5.70
CA TYR A 503 -2.96 20.52 4.47
C TYR A 503 -2.40 19.59 3.40
N GLU A 504 -2.95 19.68 2.20
CA GLU A 504 -2.52 18.92 1.02
C GLU A 504 -2.31 19.89 -0.15
N ASN A 505 -1.30 19.61 -0.97
CA ASN A 505 -1.05 20.36 -2.19
C ASN A 505 -0.64 19.40 -3.31
N TYR A 506 -1.20 19.60 -4.50
CA TYR A 506 -0.90 18.82 -5.69
C TYR A 506 -0.51 19.74 -6.83
N LYS A 507 0.56 19.35 -7.55
CA LYS A 507 1.05 20.07 -8.73
C LYS A 507 1.21 19.10 -9.88
N ILE A 508 0.88 19.58 -11.09
CA ILE A 508 1.35 19.04 -12.36
C ILE A 508 2.36 20.05 -12.89
N ILE A 509 3.54 19.56 -13.23
CA ILE A 509 4.68 20.33 -13.71
C ILE A 509 4.77 20.12 -15.22
N ALA A 510 4.79 21.19 -16.01
CA ALA A 510 4.94 21.11 -17.45
C ALA A 510 6.32 20.58 -17.84
N GLY A 511 6.38 19.81 -18.92
CA GLY A 511 7.61 19.38 -19.55
C GLY A 511 8.18 20.43 -20.51
N GLU A 512 9.29 20.07 -21.16
CA GLU A 512 9.84 20.92 -22.23
C GLU A 512 8.92 20.95 -23.45
N GLU A 513 8.93 22.06 -24.20
CA GLU A 513 8.00 22.25 -25.32
C GLU A 513 8.04 21.13 -26.36
N ALA A 514 9.22 20.62 -26.67
CA ALA A 514 9.39 19.55 -27.64
C ALA A 514 8.75 18.22 -27.22
N SER A 515 8.50 18.02 -25.92
CA SER A 515 7.87 16.81 -25.39
C SER A 515 6.37 16.71 -25.64
N TYR A 516 5.68 17.86 -25.86
CA TYR A 516 4.24 17.89 -26.05
C TYR A 516 3.79 18.63 -27.33
N ALA A 517 4.58 19.56 -27.86
CA ALA A 517 4.15 20.41 -28.95
C ALA A 517 4.15 19.68 -30.31
N ASN A 518 3.24 20.12 -31.19
CA ASN A 518 3.23 19.69 -32.56
C ASN A 518 3.81 20.80 -33.46
N TYR A 519 4.91 20.54 -34.14
CA TYR A 519 5.66 21.50 -34.94
C TYR A 519 5.27 21.52 -36.42
N GLY A 520 4.38 20.66 -36.87
CA GLY A 520 4.13 20.50 -38.29
C GLY A 520 2.66 20.34 -38.67
N ASN A 521 1.72 20.49 -37.76
CA ASN A 521 0.30 20.40 -38.10
C ASN A 521 -0.32 21.75 -38.38
N ALA A 522 -1.27 21.74 -39.34
CA ALA A 522 -2.23 22.83 -39.47
C ALA A 522 -3.35 22.67 -38.40
N ILE A 523 -3.70 23.76 -37.74
CA ILE A 523 -4.88 23.84 -36.88
C ILE A 523 -6.06 24.19 -37.77
N ASN A 524 -7.10 23.35 -37.77
CA ASN A 524 -8.35 23.69 -38.47
C ASN A 524 -9.17 24.64 -37.59
N VAL A 525 -9.22 25.90 -37.97
CA VAL A 525 -10.06 26.95 -37.34
C VAL A 525 -11.40 27.12 -38.05
N GLY A 526 -11.65 26.37 -39.11
CA GLY A 526 -12.95 26.32 -39.83
C GLY A 526 -13.81 25.15 -39.36
N THR A 527 -14.85 24.84 -40.14
CA THR A 527 -15.72 23.69 -39.94
C THR A 527 -15.14 22.46 -40.67
N THR A 528 -15.64 21.28 -40.33
CA THR A 528 -15.24 20.05 -41.03
C THR A 528 -15.66 20.02 -42.49
N ALA A 529 -16.78 20.72 -42.82
CA ALA A 529 -17.27 20.87 -44.20
C ALA A 529 -16.51 21.94 -44.97
N ASN A 530 -15.97 22.95 -44.25
CA ASN A 530 -15.15 24.04 -44.84
C ASN A 530 -13.92 24.24 -43.94
N PRO A 531 -12.89 23.37 -43.99
CA PRO A 531 -11.70 23.46 -43.16
C PRO A 531 -10.90 24.73 -43.51
N ILE A 532 -10.62 25.57 -42.54
CA ILE A 532 -9.66 26.65 -42.63
C ILE A 532 -8.44 26.25 -41.86
N LEU A 533 -7.43 25.74 -42.54
CA LEU A 533 -6.18 25.30 -41.96
C LEU A 533 -5.23 26.48 -41.81
N ILE A 534 -4.92 26.83 -40.56
CA ILE A 534 -3.84 27.79 -40.27
C ILE A 534 -2.63 27.02 -39.76
N PRO A 535 -1.40 27.44 -40.11
CA PRO A 535 -0.19 26.82 -39.54
C PRO A 535 -0.19 26.92 -38.03
N ASN A 536 0.30 25.86 -37.37
CA ASN A 536 0.62 25.95 -35.96
C ASN A 536 1.75 26.96 -35.78
N LEU A 537 1.45 28.13 -35.23
CA LEU A 537 2.36 29.28 -35.14
C LEU A 537 3.51 29.06 -34.13
N LYS A 538 3.59 27.92 -33.48
CA LYS A 538 4.75 27.55 -32.66
C LYS A 538 5.88 27.10 -33.57
N GLY A 539 6.72 28.04 -33.96
CA GLY A 539 7.87 27.83 -34.83
C GLY A 539 7.50 27.85 -36.31
N ASN A 540 8.16 28.61 -37.11
CA ASN A 540 8.04 28.86 -38.57
C ASN A 540 8.01 27.62 -39.46
N ILE A 541 7.37 26.53 -39.10
CA ILE A 541 7.37 25.22 -39.75
C ILE A 541 6.02 25.05 -40.47
N SER A 542 6.06 24.95 -41.77
CA SER A 542 4.91 24.59 -42.62
C SER A 542 4.41 23.19 -42.24
N THR A 543 3.09 22.95 -42.37
CA THR A 543 2.50 21.61 -42.17
C THR A 543 3.27 20.56 -42.97
N ARG A 544 3.68 19.50 -42.28
CA ARG A 544 4.45 18.39 -42.86
C ARG A 544 3.65 17.11 -42.78
N PHE A 545 3.70 16.35 -43.86
CA PHE A 545 2.98 15.10 -44.02
C PHE A 545 3.94 13.95 -44.18
N ALA A 546 3.59 12.81 -43.58
CA ALA A 546 4.25 11.54 -43.83
C ALA A 546 4.09 11.09 -45.28
N PRO A 547 4.89 10.13 -45.77
CA PRO A 547 4.83 9.68 -47.17
C PRO A 547 3.46 9.19 -47.64
N ASN A 548 2.60 8.76 -46.73
CA ASN A 548 1.22 8.36 -47.00
C ASN A 548 0.20 9.53 -46.98
N GLY A 549 0.66 10.75 -46.89
CA GLY A 549 -0.19 11.96 -46.89
C GLY A 549 -0.85 12.27 -45.55
N ALA A 550 -0.58 11.52 -44.50
CA ALA A 550 -1.11 11.82 -43.16
C ALA A 550 -0.18 12.78 -42.38
N ALA A 551 -0.73 13.63 -41.53
CA ALA A 551 0.03 14.54 -40.69
C ALA A 551 0.88 13.79 -39.64
N TYR A 552 2.08 14.31 -39.37
CA TYR A 552 2.93 13.76 -38.29
C TYR A 552 2.32 14.04 -36.92
N VAL A 553 2.50 13.09 -36.02
CA VAL A 553 2.10 13.20 -34.64
C VAL A 553 3.11 14.05 -33.88
N GLY A 554 2.62 15.03 -33.11
CA GLY A 554 3.47 15.84 -32.23
C GLY A 554 3.70 15.21 -30.88
N GLY A 555 4.68 15.75 -30.15
CA GLY A 555 5.09 15.27 -28.83
C GLY A 555 5.93 14.01 -28.83
N ALA A 556 6.52 13.68 -27.69
CA ALA A 556 7.33 12.49 -27.48
C ALA A 556 6.46 11.23 -27.66
N GLN A 557 7.03 10.22 -28.38
CA GLN A 557 6.33 8.96 -28.59
C GLN A 557 6.56 8.03 -27.40
N GLY A 558 5.48 7.46 -26.85
CA GLY A 558 5.54 6.60 -25.66
C GLY A 558 4.76 7.27 -24.52
N PHE A 559 5.27 8.36 -24.04
CA PHE A 559 4.61 9.24 -23.07
C PHE A 559 4.77 10.69 -23.53
N GLY A 560 3.68 11.39 -23.79
CA GLY A 560 3.73 12.80 -24.19
C GLY A 560 3.83 13.71 -22.97
N GLY A 561 4.73 14.71 -23.03
CA GLY A 561 4.93 15.64 -21.92
C GLY A 561 3.70 16.48 -21.59
N PHE A 562 3.64 16.95 -20.34
CA PHE A 562 2.58 17.87 -19.89
C PHE A 562 2.81 19.25 -20.50
N SER A 563 1.76 19.79 -21.11
CA SER A 563 1.79 21.17 -21.60
C SER A 563 1.62 22.17 -20.46
N PRO A 564 1.95 23.47 -20.64
CA PRO A 564 1.64 24.51 -19.68
C PRO A 564 0.14 24.59 -19.33
N ASP A 565 -0.76 24.21 -20.24
CA ASP A 565 -2.21 24.18 -20.00
C ASP A 565 -2.61 23.04 -19.07
N ASN A 566 -1.78 22.01 -18.92
CA ASN A 566 -1.96 20.95 -17.95
C ASN A 566 -1.38 21.31 -16.58
N ALA A 567 -0.49 22.29 -16.48
CA ALA A 567 0.18 22.65 -15.25
C ALA A 567 -0.80 23.23 -14.23
N ILE A 568 -0.76 22.72 -13.02
CA ILE A 568 -1.60 23.16 -11.91
C ILE A 568 -0.79 23.22 -10.62
N ASN A 569 -1.30 24.03 -9.67
CA ASN A 569 -0.83 24.09 -8.29
C ASN A 569 -2.02 24.38 -7.39
N VAL A 570 -2.57 23.34 -6.76
CA VAL A 570 -3.82 23.41 -6.00
C VAL A 570 -3.64 22.83 -4.61
N GLY A 571 -4.29 23.46 -3.63
CA GLY A 571 -4.22 23.04 -2.24
C GLY A 571 -5.58 22.83 -1.61
N ARG A 572 -5.60 22.06 -0.54
CA ARG A 572 -6.77 21.77 0.29
C ARG A 572 -6.36 21.72 1.75
N SER A 573 -7.23 22.23 2.63
CA SER A 573 -7.09 22.03 4.08
C SER A 573 -8.30 21.29 4.65
N SER A 574 -8.08 20.56 5.72
CA SER A 574 -9.15 19.97 6.52
C SER A 574 -8.86 20.12 8.01
N VAL A 575 -9.93 20.20 8.80
CA VAL A 575 -9.88 20.17 10.25
C VAL A 575 -10.78 19.06 10.75
N ALA A 576 -10.35 18.34 11.78
CA ALA A 576 -11.11 17.26 12.37
C ALA A 576 -11.06 17.31 13.89
N ALA A 577 -12.13 16.80 14.53
CA ALA A 577 -12.19 16.51 15.95
C ALA A 577 -12.79 15.12 16.15
N TYR A 578 -12.27 14.37 17.13
CA TYR A 578 -12.75 13.03 17.44
C TYR A 578 -12.84 12.79 18.93
N GLY A 579 -13.70 11.84 19.31
CA GLY A 579 -13.81 11.25 20.63
C GLY A 579 -13.97 9.74 20.54
N ASP A 580 -13.35 9.03 21.47
CA ASP A 580 -13.32 7.57 21.54
C ASP A 580 -13.44 7.17 23.02
N VAL A 581 -14.40 6.28 23.31
CA VAL A 581 -14.66 5.81 24.69
C VAL A 581 -14.76 4.30 24.66
N GLU A 582 -13.77 3.66 25.28
CA GLU A 582 -13.73 2.22 25.47
C GLU A 582 -14.08 1.87 26.93
N VAL A 583 -15.09 1.05 27.12
CA VAL A 583 -15.62 0.66 28.46
C VAL A 583 -15.46 -0.85 28.66
N ASN A 584 -14.67 -1.25 29.64
CA ASN A 584 -14.68 -2.59 30.17
C ASN A 584 -15.80 -2.67 31.23
N PHE A 585 -16.99 -3.10 30.82
CA PHE A 585 -18.11 -3.28 31.74
C PHE A 585 -17.81 -4.35 32.79
N THR A 586 -17.15 -5.41 32.34
CA THR A 586 -16.60 -6.48 33.16
C THR A 586 -15.29 -6.96 32.53
N ASP A 587 -14.54 -7.83 33.18
CA ASP A 587 -13.35 -8.48 32.60
C ASP A 587 -13.68 -9.28 31.30
N LYS A 588 -14.96 -9.59 31.08
CA LYS A 588 -15.45 -10.33 29.91
C LYS A 588 -16.01 -9.46 28.81
N LEU A 589 -16.71 -8.37 29.13
CA LEU A 589 -17.40 -7.51 28.18
C LEU A 589 -16.71 -6.17 28.02
N LEU A 590 -16.25 -5.89 26.82
CA LEU A 590 -15.72 -4.60 26.38
C LEU A 590 -16.60 -4.06 25.27
N LEU A 591 -16.94 -2.77 25.35
CA LEU A 591 -17.54 -1.99 24.25
C LEU A 591 -16.69 -0.76 23.99
N ASP A 592 -16.56 -0.41 22.72
CA ASP A 592 -15.80 0.73 22.21
C ASP A 592 -16.68 1.56 21.27
N GLY A 593 -16.76 2.86 21.50
CA GLY A 593 -17.53 3.80 20.70
C GLY A 593 -16.68 4.99 20.27
N ALA A 594 -16.61 5.27 18.97
CA ALA A 594 -15.87 6.39 18.43
C ALA A 594 -16.76 7.28 17.55
N LEU A 595 -16.50 8.59 17.59
CA LEU A 595 -17.13 9.60 16.77
C LEU A 595 -16.06 10.55 16.23
N ARG A 596 -16.17 10.91 14.93
CA ARG A 596 -15.26 11.87 14.29
C ARG A 596 -16.01 12.78 13.34
N PHE A 597 -15.79 14.07 13.51
CA PHE A 597 -16.22 15.14 12.61
C PHE A 597 -15.02 15.63 11.83
N GLU A 598 -15.17 15.80 10.52
CA GLU A 598 -14.16 16.42 9.65
C GLU A 598 -14.83 17.45 8.74
N ASN A 599 -14.12 18.56 8.49
CA ASN A 599 -14.53 19.59 7.53
C ASN A 599 -13.38 19.85 6.55
N TYR A 600 -13.66 19.78 5.26
CA TYR A 600 -12.74 20.03 4.17
C TYR A 600 -13.08 21.34 3.45
N SER A 601 -12.06 22.07 3.05
CA SER A 601 -12.21 23.39 2.38
C SER A 601 -12.86 23.31 1.00
N ASP A 602 -12.98 22.13 0.41
CA ASP A 602 -13.35 21.94 -0.99
C ASP A 602 -14.63 21.13 -1.23
N PHE A 603 -15.13 20.33 -0.30
CA PHE A 603 -16.37 19.57 -0.48
C PHE A 603 -17.30 19.53 0.74
N GLY A 604 -16.87 20.04 1.92
CA GLY A 604 -17.72 20.17 3.08
C GLY A 604 -17.40 19.24 4.24
N SER A 605 -18.43 18.89 5.03
CA SER A 605 -18.26 18.21 6.32
C SER A 605 -18.76 16.77 6.31
N THR A 606 -18.11 15.92 7.07
CA THR A 606 -18.52 14.54 7.30
C THR A 606 -18.58 14.22 8.79
N LEU A 607 -19.47 13.30 9.17
CA LEU A 607 -19.59 12.77 10.53
C LEU A 607 -19.58 11.25 10.45
N ASN A 608 -18.62 10.63 11.14
CA ASN A 608 -18.45 9.19 11.15
C ASN A 608 -18.46 8.63 12.56
N PHE A 609 -19.02 7.43 12.69
CA PHE A 609 -19.09 6.74 13.97
C PHE A 609 -18.64 5.29 13.84
N LYS A 610 -18.22 4.69 14.96
CA LYS A 610 -17.91 3.29 15.12
C LYS A 610 -18.42 2.80 16.44
N LEU A 611 -18.96 1.58 16.45
CA LEU A 611 -19.27 0.81 17.64
C LEU A 611 -18.62 -0.56 17.46
N ALA A 612 -17.78 -0.94 18.41
CA ALA A 612 -17.14 -2.25 18.42
C ALA A 612 -17.32 -2.91 19.80
N GLY A 613 -17.28 -4.22 19.83
CA GLY A 613 -17.43 -4.94 21.08
C GLY A 613 -16.75 -6.30 21.07
N ARG A 614 -16.38 -6.73 22.26
CA ARG A 614 -15.77 -8.03 22.52
C ARG A 614 -16.43 -8.68 23.72
N TYR A 615 -16.74 -9.97 23.60
CA TYR A 615 -17.19 -10.79 24.72
C TYR A 615 -16.30 -12.02 24.89
N LYS A 616 -15.67 -12.12 26.05
CA LYS A 616 -14.77 -13.21 26.45
C LYS A 616 -15.58 -14.29 27.18
N PHE A 617 -15.98 -15.34 26.47
CA PHE A 617 -16.67 -16.48 27.08
C PHE A 617 -15.74 -17.23 28.05
N SER A 618 -14.48 -17.36 27.64
CA SER A 618 -13.41 -17.93 28.44
C SER A 618 -12.06 -17.37 27.93
N ASP A 619 -10.96 -17.65 28.62
CA ASP A 619 -9.62 -17.31 28.16
C ASP A 619 -9.23 -18.01 26.84
N LYS A 620 -10.02 -19.00 26.42
CA LYS A 620 -9.81 -19.77 25.20
C LYS A 620 -10.71 -19.35 24.04
N PHE A 621 -11.77 -18.58 24.30
CA PHE A 621 -12.75 -18.24 23.26
C PHE A 621 -13.33 -16.84 23.47
N VAL A 622 -13.18 -16.00 22.44
CA VAL A 622 -13.60 -14.60 22.43
C VAL A 622 -14.41 -14.33 21.17
N LEU A 623 -15.60 -13.75 21.32
CA LEU A 623 -16.39 -13.17 20.22
C LEU A 623 -16.11 -11.68 20.11
N ARG A 624 -16.19 -11.17 18.88
CA ARG A 624 -16.05 -9.75 18.57
C ARG A 624 -16.96 -9.34 17.43
N GLY A 625 -17.28 -8.05 17.37
CA GLY A 625 -18.04 -7.51 16.26
C GLY A 625 -17.96 -5.99 16.24
N ALA A 626 -18.12 -5.41 15.07
CA ALA A 626 -18.12 -3.97 14.89
C ALA A 626 -19.08 -3.53 13.79
N ALA A 627 -19.58 -2.30 13.95
CA ALA A 627 -20.32 -1.57 12.93
C ALA A 627 -19.76 -0.17 12.83
N SER A 628 -19.50 0.32 11.63
CA SER A 628 -18.92 1.65 11.42
C SER A 628 -19.41 2.31 10.15
N THR A 629 -19.40 3.63 10.14
CA THR A 629 -19.43 4.43 8.93
C THR A 629 -18.01 4.88 8.58
N GLY A 630 -17.78 5.17 7.32
CA GLY A 630 -16.52 5.72 6.86
C GLY A 630 -16.73 6.60 5.63
N PHE A 631 -15.70 7.28 5.25
CA PHE A 631 -15.69 8.10 4.06
C PHE A 631 -14.30 8.19 3.45
N ARG A 632 -14.23 8.59 2.20
CA ARG A 632 -13.00 8.98 1.52
C ARG A 632 -13.22 10.30 0.78
N ALA A 633 -12.36 11.26 1.06
CA ALA A 633 -12.27 12.47 0.28
C ALA A 633 -11.72 12.13 -1.13
N PRO A 634 -12.29 12.64 -2.23
CA PRO A 634 -11.64 12.55 -3.52
C PRO A 634 -10.24 13.15 -3.42
N SER A 635 -9.22 12.47 -3.92
CA SER A 635 -7.87 13.03 -3.90
C SER A 635 -7.77 14.27 -4.78
N LEU A 636 -6.79 15.16 -4.51
CA LEU A 636 -6.54 16.32 -5.38
C LEU A 636 -6.18 15.86 -6.80
N GLN A 637 -5.50 14.72 -6.92
CA GLN A 637 -5.18 14.10 -8.19
C GLN A 637 -6.46 13.72 -8.96
N GLN A 638 -7.42 13.04 -8.34
CA GLN A 638 -8.69 12.68 -8.98
C GLN A 638 -9.49 13.91 -9.43
N ARG A 639 -9.40 14.97 -8.67
CA ARG A 639 -10.19 16.18 -8.89
C ARG A 639 -9.63 17.08 -9.97
N TYR A 640 -8.30 17.20 -10.07
CA TYR A 640 -7.62 18.20 -10.87
C TYR A 640 -6.71 17.64 -11.96
N PHE A 641 -6.50 16.33 -11.99
CA PHE A 641 -5.69 15.73 -13.04
C PHE A 641 -6.30 16.02 -14.42
N ASN A 642 -5.45 16.51 -15.30
CA ASN A 642 -5.77 16.66 -16.71
C ASN A 642 -4.50 16.37 -17.51
N ALA A 643 -4.61 15.58 -18.56
CA ALA A 643 -3.50 15.21 -19.42
C ALA A 643 -4.01 14.50 -20.68
N THR A 644 -3.25 14.60 -21.75
CA THR A 644 -3.38 13.70 -22.90
C THR A 644 -2.30 12.64 -22.82
N SER A 645 -2.65 11.39 -23.11
CA SER A 645 -1.73 10.28 -23.19
C SER A 645 -2.10 9.36 -24.33
N THR A 646 -1.08 8.71 -24.93
CA THR A 646 -1.29 7.62 -25.86
C THR A 646 -1.54 6.36 -25.06
N VAL A 647 -2.73 5.77 -25.15
CA VAL A 647 -3.11 4.54 -24.45
C VAL A 647 -3.40 3.44 -25.45
N PHE A 648 -3.07 2.20 -25.07
CA PHE A 648 -3.41 1.02 -25.84
C PHE A 648 -4.73 0.44 -25.34
N ILE A 649 -5.77 0.51 -26.18
CA ILE A 649 -7.09 0.00 -25.86
C ILE A 649 -7.53 -0.98 -26.94
N ASP A 650 -7.86 -2.21 -26.56
CA ASP A 650 -8.39 -3.26 -27.42
C ASP A 650 -7.55 -3.49 -28.72
N GLY A 651 -6.22 -3.42 -28.58
CA GLY A 651 -5.29 -3.66 -29.68
C GLY A 651 -4.92 -2.43 -30.52
N ASN A 652 -5.43 -1.24 -30.18
CA ASN A 652 -5.18 0.00 -30.92
C ASN A 652 -4.56 1.10 -30.06
N PHE A 653 -3.72 1.93 -30.67
CA PHE A 653 -3.18 3.15 -30.05
C PHE A 653 -4.15 4.30 -30.29
N VAL A 654 -4.59 4.97 -29.23
CA VAL A 654 -5.47 6.13 -29.30
C VAL A 654 -4.97 7.21 -28.35
N GLU A 655 -5.07 8.47 -28.77
CA GLU A 655 -4.87 9.57 -27.85
C GLU A 655 -6.12 9.78 -27.03
N SER A 656 -5.94 9.81 -25.72
CA SER A 656 -7.01 9.97 -24.74
C SER A 656 -6.70 11.17 -23.87
N GLY A 657 -7.64 12.11 -23.79
CA GLY A 657 -7.57 13.22 -22.85
C GLY A 657 -8.32 12.88 -21.57
N THR A 658 -7.68 13.11 -20.42
CA THR A 658 -8.36 13.19 -19.13
C THR A 658 -8.61 14.64 -18.80
N PHE A 659 -9.82 14.95 -18.41
CA PHE A 659 -10.24 16.32 -18.10
C PHE A 659 -10.70 16.40 -16.65
N SER A 660 -10.36 17.50 -15.99
CA SER A 660 -10.87 17.78 -14.65
C SER A 660 -12.39 18.02 -14.68
N ASN A 661 -13.07 17.76 -13.55
CA ASN A 661 -14.52 17.97 -13.44
C ASN A 661 -14.92 19.45 -13.49
N ASP A 662 -13.98 20.38 -13.35
CA ASP A 662 -14.21 21.82 -13.51
C ASP A 662 -14.05 22.30 -14.95
N SER A 663 -13.64 21.43 -15.87
CA SER A 663 -13.45 21.75 -17.28
C SER A 663 -14.78 21.99 -18.00
N ARG A 664 -14.75 22.83 -19.08
CA ARG A 664 -15.92 23.07 -19.92
C ARG A 664 -16.47 21.78 -20.53
N VAL A 665 -15.61 20.85 -20.91
CA VAL A 665 -16.02 19.53 -21.47
C VAL A 665 -16.82 18.74 -20.44
N ALA A 666 -16.34 18.68 -19.19
CA ALA A 666 -17.06 18.02 -18.10
C ALA A 666 -18.43 18.66 -17.84
N GLN A 667 -18.48 20.00 -17.79
CA GLN A 667 -19.72 20.75 -17.56
C GLN A 667 -20.75 20.49 -18.68
N LEU A 668 -20.32 20.47 -19.94
CA LEU A 668 -21.20 20.21 -21.09
C LEU A 668 -21.75 18.78 -21.09
N LEU A 669 -20.93 17.81 -20.66
CA LEU A 669 -21.38 16.43 -20.48
C LEU A 669 -22.21 16.22 -19.20
N GLY A 670 -22.41 17.29 -18.41
CA GLY A 670 -23.12 17.23 -17.15
C GLY A 670 -22.40 16.38 -16.08
N ILE A 671 -21.09 16.24 -16.19
CA ILE A 671 -20.27 15.54 -15.17
C ILE A 671 -20.21 16.44 -13.92
N PRO A 672 -20.75 16.01 -12.77
CA PRO A 672 -20.76 16.82 -11.56
C PRO A 672 -19.36 16.91 -10.94
N LYS A 673 -19.17 17.90 -10.07
CA LYS A 673 -18.00 17.96 -9.18
C LYS A 673 -17.94 16.72 -8.30
N LEU A 674 -16.72 16.26 -8.03
CA LEU A 674 -16.55 15.11 -7.14
C LEU A 674 -16.95 15.45 -5.71
N LYS A 675 -17.66 14.51 -5.08
CA LYS A 675 -18.00 14.51 -3.66
C LYS A 675 -17.35 13.30 -2.98
N GLU A 676 -17.41 13.24 -1.66
CA GLU A 676 -16.89 12.12 -0.89
C GLU A 676 -17.57 10.79 -1.27
N GLU A 677 -16.81 9.72 -1.19
CA GLU A 677 -17.36 8.36 -1.08
C GLU A 677 -17.77 8.11 0.35
N THR A 678 -18.91 7.48 0.58
CA THR A 678 -19.34 7.08 1.92
C THR A 678 -19.38 5.57 2.06
N SER A 679 -19.13 5.06 3.26
CA SER A 679 -19.17 3.63 3.50
C SER A 679 -19.91 3.24 4.76
N LYS A 680 -20.44 2.00 4.75
CA LYS A 680 -21.00 1.30 5.91
C LYS A 680 -20.32 -0.06 6.00
N SER A 681 -19.73 -0.35 7.14
CA SER A 681 -18.99 -1.58 7.39
C SER A 681 -19.57 -2.33 8.58
N PHE A 682 -19.68 -3.65 8.44
CA PHE A 682 -20.08 -4.57 9.50
C PHE A 682 -19.09 -5.72 9.55
N SER A 683 -18.64 -6.08 10.73
CA SER A 683 -17.81 -7.25 10.95
C SER A 683 -18.25 -8.04 12.18
N ALA A 684 -18.10 -9.36 12.12
CA ALA A 684 -18.31 -10.25 13.24
C ALA A 684 -17.37 -11.44 13.15
N GLY A 685 -16.80 -11.86 14.27
CA GLY A 685 -15.83 -12.93 14.27
C GLY A 685 -15.54 -13.47 15.66
N PHE A 686 -14.63 -14.44 15.68
CA PHE A 686 -14.13 -15.01 16.92
C PHE A 686 -12.64 -15.27 16.88
N THR A 687 -12.04 -15.29 18.08
CA THR A 687 -10.70 -15.79 18.28
C THR A 687 -10.72 -16.95 19.26
N SER A 688 -9.88 -17.94 19.05
CA SER A 688 -9.72 -19.08 19.97
C SER A 688 -8.26 -19.39 20.22
N ASN A 689 -7.90 -19.58 21.47
CA ASN A 689 -6.56 -19.99 21.93
C ASN A 689 -6.63 -21.37 22.59
N LEU A 690 -6.26 -22.39 21.85
CA LEU A 690 -6.25 -23.78 22.31
C LEU A 690 -4.81 -24.25 22.65
N GLY A 691 -4.02 -23.35 23.23
CA GLY A 691 -2.64 -23.59 23.61
C GLY A 691 -1.69 -23.53 22.40
N LYS A 692 -1.42 -24.67 21.77
CA LYS A 692 -0.55 -24.72 20.58
C LYS A 692 -1.24 -24.26 19.30
N VAL A 693 -2.59 -24.14 19.28
CA VAL A 693 -3.39 -23.75 18.11
C VAL A 693 -4.08 -22.44 18.42
N LYS A 694 -3.93 -21.46 17.55
CA LYS A 694 -4.66 -20.21 17.58
C LYS A 694 -5.51 -20.08 16.33
N ILE A 695 -6.74 -19.67 16.49
CA ILE A 695 -7.73 -19.56 15.41
C ILE A 695 -8.33 -18.17 15.46
N THR A 696 -8.41 -17.53 14.32
CA THR A 696 -9.14 -16.27 14.12
C THR A 696 -10.02 -16.43 12.88
N VAL A 697 -11.30 -16.12 12.99
CA VAL A 697 -12.23 -16.11 11.85
C VAL A 697 -13.08 -14.86 11.95
N ASP A 698 -13.14 -14.10 10.85
CA ASP A 698 -13.89 -12.84 10.77
C ASP A 698 -14.68 -12.77 9.45
N GLY A 699 -15.99 -12.62 9.55
CA GLY A 699 -16.86 -12.26 8.44
C GLY A 699 -17.03 -10.75 8.35
N TYR A 700 -17.18 -10.22 7.14
CA TYR A 700 -17.34 -8.79 6.92
C TYR A 700 -18.24 -8.45 5.74
N LEU A 701 -18.83 -7.26 5.81
CA LEU A 701 -19.57 -6.61 4.74
C LEU A 701 -19.19 -5.12 4.72
N VAL A 702 -18.77 -4.63 3.55
CA VAL A 702 -18.44 -3.22 3.32
C VAL A 702 -19.26 -2.75 2.11
N ARG A 703 -20.13 -1.79 2.32
CA ARG A 703 -20.84 -1.09 1.25
C ARG A 703 -20.23 0.28 1.07
N ILE A 704 -19.93 0.66 -0.18
CA ILE A 704 -19.44 1.98 -0.55
C ILE A 704 -20.46 2.59 -1.51
N ASP A 705 -21.02 3.72 -1.12
CA ASP A 705 -21.92 4.51 -1.94
C ASP A 705 -21.15 5.67 -2.57
N ASP A 706 -21.56 6.10 -3.78
CA ASP A 706 -20.94 7.18 -4.56
C ASP A 706 -19.45 6.97 -4.84
N ARG A 707 -19.03 5.72 -5.10
CA ARG A 707 -17.63 5.39 -5.35
C ARG A 707 -17.12 6.12 -6.60
N VAL A 708 -15.95 6.76 -6.47
CA VAL A 708 -15.28 7.46 -7.56
C VAL A 708 -14.65 6.43 -8.49
N ILE A 709 -14.97 6.53 -9.76
CA ILE A 709 -14.37 5.74 -10.83
C ILE A 709 -13.74 6.65 -11.88
N TYR A 710 -12.81 6.11 -12.64
CA TYR A 710 -12.31 6.69 -13.85
C TYR A 710 -13.14 6.13 -15.01
N THR A 711 -13.87 6.98 -15.72
CA THR A 711 -14.85 6.57 -16.74
C THR A 711 -14.22 5.83 -17.91
N GLY A 712 -15.02 5.14 -18.68
CA GLY A 712 -14.68 4.74 -20.03
C GLY A 712 -14.47 5.95 -20.92
N GLN A 713 -14.25 5.71 -22.19
CA GLN A 713 -13.82 6.70 -23.15
C GLN A 713 -14.99 7.26 -23.94
N PHE A 714 -15.29 8.55 -23.76
CA PHE A 714 -16.26 9.25 -24.57
C PHE A 714 -15.59 9.76 -25.86
N SER A 715 -16.25 9.56 -26.97
CA SER A 715 -15.84 10.09 -28.28
C SER A 715 -17.01 10.80 -28.91
N GLY A 716 -16.75 11.96 -29.52
CA GLY A 716 -17.70 12.62 -30.38
C GLY A 716 -17.62 12.13 -31.84
N SER A 717 -18.60 12.45 -32.63
CA SER A 717 -18.62 12.14 -34.06
C SER A 717 -19.16 13.32 -34.83
N ASN A 718 -18.56 13.61 -36.00
CA ASN A 718 -19.04 14.60 -36.95
C ASN A 718 -19.71 13.97 -38.19
N ALA A 719 -20.00 12.67 -38.15
CA ALA A 719 -20.69 11.99 -39.22
C ALA A 719 -22.04 12.63 -39.53
N ALA A 720 -22.51 12.56 -40.78
CA ALA A 720 -23.77 13.19 -41.19
C ALA A 720 -24.98 12.70 -40.37
N ASN A 721 -24.96 11.48 -39.88
CA ASN A 721 -25.99 10.87 -39.03
C ASN A 721 -25.73 11.01 -37.53
N ALA A 722 -24.65 11.72 -37.12
CA ALA A 722 -24.36 11.92 -35.70
C ALA A 722 -25.39 12.84 -35.02
N SER A 723 -25.66 12.60 -33.74
CA SER A 723 -26.49 13.50 -32.93
C SER A 723 -25.87 14.90 -32.80
N ALA A 724 -26.68 15.92 -32.51
CA ALA A 724 -26.15 17.24 -32.20
C ALA A 724 -25.14 17.20 -31.04
N GLN A 725 -25.45 16.39 -30.00
CA GLN A 725 -24.57 16.17 -28.84
C GLN A 725 -23.24 15.55 -29.24
N ASP A 726 -23.24 14.50 -30.09
CA ASP A 726 -22.00 13.88 -30.54
C ASP A 726 -21.13 14.81 -31.36
N ARG A 727 -21.74 15.67 -32.21
CA ARG A 727 -21.03 16.71 -32.98
C ARG A 727 -20.40 17.79 -32.08
N GLU A 728 -21.12 18.21 -31.04
CA GLU A 728 -20.59 19.18 -30.08
C GLU A 728 -19.42 18.61 -29.31
N ILE A 729 -19.54 17.38 -28.77
CA ILE A 729 -18.45 16.67 -28.09
C ILE A 729 -17.23 16.57 -29.00
N TYR A 730 -17.41 16.20 -30.27
CA TYR A 730 -16.34 16.11 -31.26
C TYR A 730 -15.59 17.45 -31.38
N THR A 731 -16.31 18.56 -31.52
CA THR A 731 -15.70 19.89 -31.68
C THR A 731 -14.88 20.30 -30.47
N LEU A 732 -15.41 20.08 -29.26
CA LEU A 732 -14.75 20.41 -28.00
C LEU A 732 -13.48 19.57 -27.77
N LEU A 733 -13.56 18.26 -28.05
CA LEU A 733 -12.40 17.37 -27.94
C LEU A 733 -11.30 17.83 -28.91
N ARG A 734 -11.64 18.23 -30.14
CA ARG A 734 -10.67 18.73 -31.13
C ARG A 734 -9.99 20.03 -30.68
N GLN A 735 -10.71 20.94 -30.02
CA GLN A 735 -10.14 22.14 -29.42
C GLN A 735 -9.10 21.84 -28.34
N ALA A 736 -9.22 20.68 -27.67
CA ALA A 736 -8.29 20.21 -26.65
C ALA A 736 -7.20 19.25 -27.23
N ASN A 737 -7.08 19.12 -28.56
CA ASN A 737 -6.20 18.16 -29.24
C ASN A 737 -6.43 16.70 -28.81
N ALA A 738 -7.61 16.39 -28.30
CA ALA A 738 -8.00 15.07 -27.88
C ALA A 738 -8.95 14.40 -28.90
N SER A 739 -8.85 13.10 -29.05
CA SER A 739 -9.80 12.30 -29.82
C SER A 739 -10.93 11.81 -28.93
N THR A 740 -10.68 11.71 -27.63
CA THR A 740 -11.62 11.17 -26.65
C THR A 740 -11.43 11.81 -25.28
N ALA A 741 -12.45 11.73 -24.44
CA ALA A 741 -12.44 12.27 -23.08
C ALA A 741 -12.76 11.21 -22.03
N ARG A 742 -12.09 11.31 -20.91
CA ARG A 742 -12.36 10.56 -19.69
C ARG A 742 -12.44 11.51 -18.50
N PHE A 743 -13.16 11.08 -17.48
CA PHE A 743 -13.40 11.86 -16.28
C PHE A 743 -13.34 10.98 -15.04
N PHE A 744 -13.17 11.60 -13.89
CA PHE A 744 -13.48 10.98 -12.62
C PHE A 744 -14.93 11.28 -12.26
N ALA A 745 -15.66 10.32 -11.71
CA ALA A 745 -17.07 10.53 -11.39
C ALA A 745 -17.51 9.62 -10.22
N ASN A 746 -18.39 10.15 -9.35
CA ASN A 746 -19.08 9.38 -8.33
C ASN A 746 -20.22 8.57 -8.98
N ALA A 747 -19.88 7.44 -9.61
CA ALA A 747 -20.80 6.81 -10.57
C ALA A 747 -21.38 5.48 -10.10
N VAL A 748 -20.78 4.81 -9.11
CA VAL A 748 -21.19 3.45 -8.76
C VAL A 748 -21.27 3.24 -7.25
N ASN A 749 -22.14 2.32 -6.84
CA ASN A 749 -22.14 1.79 -5.50
C ASN A 749 -21.62 0.36 -5.54
N THR A 750 -20.82 -0.03 -4.56
CA THR A 750 -20.25 -1.37 -4.47
C THR A 750 -20.51 -2.00 -3.12
N GLU A 751 -20.68 -3.31 -3.12
CA GLU A 751 -20.75 -4.13 -1.90
C GLU A 751 -19.67 -5.20 -1.96
N THR A 752 -18.83 -5.25 -0.94
CA THR A 752 -17.81 -6.29 -0.76
C THR A 752 -18.12 -7.06 0.52
N LYS A 753 -18.20 -8.37 0.41
CA LYS A 753 -18.42 -9.28 1.53
C LYS A 753 -17.48 -10.47 1.48
N GLY A 754 -17.09 -10.95 2.65
CA GLY A 754 -16.17 -12.08 2.72
C GLY A 754 -15.96 -12.62 4.11
N ILE A 755 -15.11 -13.63 4.16
CA ILE A 755 -14.64 -14.29 5.39
C ILE A 755 -13.14 -14.42 5.31
N ASP A 756 -12.46 -13.99 6.36
CA ASP A 756 -11.02 -14.17 6.57
C ASP A 756 -10.82 -15.18 7.70
N ALA A 757 -9.88 -16.13 7.52
CA ALA A 757 -9.53 -17.10 8.54
C ALA A 757 -8.01 -17.23 8.65
N VAL A 758 -7.51 -17.28 9.88
CA VAL A 758 -6.09 -17.54 10.19
C VAL A 758 -5.99 -18.60 11.29
N ILE A 759 -5.20 -19.63 11.05
CA ILE A 759 -4.92 -20.71 12.00
C ILE A 759 -3.42 -20.82 12.10
N SER A 760 -2.88 -20.66 13.31
CA SER A 760 -1.45 -20.82 13.60
C SER A 760 -1.25 -21.95 14.58
N TYR A 761 -0.29 -22.82 14.28
CA TYR A 761 0.10 -23.95 15.10
C TYR A 761 1.59 -23.97 15.30
N SER A 762 2.05 -24.16 16.55
CA SER A 762 3.48 -24.30 16.86
C SER A 762 3.70 -25.47 17.79
N THR A 763 4.67 -26.33 17.44
CA THR A 763 5.01 -27.51 18.25
C THR A 763 6.47 -27.91 18.08
N GLY A 764 7.02 -28.61 19.07
CA GLY A 764 8.27 -29.32 18.90
C GLY A 764 8.07 -30.54 17.99
N LEU A 765 8.97 -30.75 17.03
CA LEU A 765 9.01 -31.89 16.13
C LEU A 765 10.44 -32.46 16.15
N GLY A 766 10.63 -33.62 16.77
CA GLY A 766 11.95 -34.15 17.04
C GLY A 766 12.76 -33.18 17.93
N LYS A 767 13.96 -32.80 17.49
CA LYS A 767 14.83 -31.82 18.18
C LYS A 767 14.56 -30.36 17.71
N GLY A 768 13.66 -30.16 16.73
CA GLY A 768 13.37 -28.85 16.15
C GLY A 768 12.00 -28.31 16.54
N THR A 769 11.70 -27.12 16.09
CA THR A 769 10.41 -26.45 16.23
C THR A 769 9.77 -26.31 14.86
N LEU A 770 8.53 -26.78 14.74
CA LEU A 770 7.68 -26.59 13.56
C LEU A 770 6.61 -25.55 13.87
N ARG A 771 6.55 -24.51 13.05
CA ARG A 771 5.43 -23.59 12.97
C ARG A 771 4.67 -23.80 11.66
N THR A 772 3.36 -23.85 11.75
CA THR A 772 2.45 -23.98 10.61
C THR A 772 1.43 -22.86 10.67
N ASP A 773 1.34 -22.06 9.61
CA ASP A 773 0.34 -21.00 9.47
C ASP A 773 -0.53 -21.30 8.24
N LEU A 774 -1.83 -21.40 8.46
CA LEU A 774 -2.84 -21.50 7.42
C LEU A 774 -3.68 -20.21 7.47
N ALA A 775 -3.67 -19.45 6.39
CA ALA A 775 -4.48 -18.24 6.30
C ALA A 775 -5.22 -18.20 4.96
N GLY A 776 -6.45 -17.69 4.96
CA GLY A 776 -7.27 -17.64 3.76
C GLY A 776 -8.32 -16.56 3.81
N THR A 777 -8.73 -16.12 2.64
CA THR A 777 -9.86 -15.19 2.42
C THR A 777 -10.77 -15.71 1.32
N ILE A 778 -12.07 -15.55 1.54
CA ILE A 778 -13.09 -15.69 0.50
C ILE A 778 -13.81 -14.35 0.44
N SER A 779 -13.78 -13.68 -0.70
CA SER A 779 -14.40 -12.36 -0.85
C SER A 779 -15.08 -12.19 -2.19
N LYS A 780 -16.10 -11.33 -2.23
CA LYS A 780 -16.80 -10.96 -3.46
C LYS A 780 -17.18 -9.51 -3.43
N THR A 781 -16.75 -8.77 -4.43
CA THR A 781 -17.22 -7.40 -4.73
C THR A 781 -18.28 -7.45 -5.82
N SER A 782 -19.34 -6.68 -5.66
CA SER A 782 -20.46 -6.57 -6.61
C SER A 782 -20.86 -5.10 -6.75
N LEU A 783 -21.33 -4.71 -7.93
CA LEU A 783 -22.03 -3.45 -8.12
C LEU A 783 -23.43 -3.55 -7.49
N VAL A 784 -23.92 -2.47 -6.90
CA VAL A 784 -25.23 -2.37 -6.27
C VAL A 784 -25.98 -1.19 -6.86
N GLY A 785 -27.20 -1.44 -7.37
CA GLY A 785 -27.97 -0.41 -8.06
C GLY A 785 -27.51 -0.17 -9.50
N GLY A 786 -27.98 0.92 -10.09
CA GLY A 786 -27.59 1.39 -11.42
C GLY A 786 -26.30 2.21 -11.40
N ILE A 787 -25.85 2.59 -12.59
CA ILE A 787 -24.77 3.54 -12.79
C ILE A 787 -25.35 4.95 -12.65
N ASN A 788 -24.75 5.78 -11.79
CA ASN A 788 -25.13 7.17 -11.62
C ASN A 788 -24.59 7.98 -12.80
N THR A 789 -25.40 8.23 -13.80
CA THR A 789 -25.06 9.04 -14.97
C THR A 789 -25.68 10.43 -14.86
N SER A 790 -25.09 11.40 -15.55
CA SER A 790 -25.78 12.67 -15.76
C SER A 790 -26.97 12.48 -16.70
N PRO A 791 -28.02 13.31 -16.62
CA PRO A 791 -29.14 13.25 -17.56
C PRO A 791 -28.73 13.35 -19.04
N LEU A 792 -27.65 14.09 -19.33
CA LEU A 792 -27.09 14.26 -20.68
C LEU A 792 -26.43 12.99 -21.22
N LEU A 793 -26.01 12.07 -20.35
CA LEU A 793 -25.36 10.81 -20.69
C LEU A 793 -26.26 9.62 -20.43
N ALA A 794 -27.56 9.82 -20.21
CA ALA A 794 -28.54 8.74 -20.12
C ALA A 794 -28.52 7.93 -21.41
N GLY A 795 -28.48 6.60 -21.30
CA GLY A 795 -28.32 5.68 -22.43
C GLY A 795 -26.86 5.39 -22.82
N LYS A 796 -25.87 6.04 -22.16
CA LYS A 796 -24.43 5.82 -22.36
C LYS A 796 -23.75 5.17 -21.13
N GLU A 797 -24.51 4.47 -20.28
CA GLU A 797 -24.01 3.84 -19.06
C GLU A 797 -22.84 2.89 -19.31
N SER A 798 -22.88 2.14 -20.42
CA SER A 798 -21.81 1.21 -20.81
C SER A 798 -20.51 1.91 -21.24
N ILE A 799 -20.58 3.18 -21.63
CA ILE A 799 -19.40 4.01 -21.91
C ILE A 799 -18.91 4.62 -20.60
N TYR A 800 -19.83 5.05 -19.75
CA TYR A 800 -19.51 5.64 -18.45
C TYR A 800 -18.76 4.65 -17.57
N LEU A 801 -19.22 3.41 -17.52
CA LEU A 801 -18.53 2.28 -16.90
C LEU A 801 -18.53 1.12 -17.89
N ASP A 802 -17.45 0.94 -18.61
CA ASP A 802 -17.26 -0.11 -19.57
C ASP A 802 -17.05 -1.49 -18.90
N GLU A 803 -17.25 -2.58 -19.66
CA GLU A 803 -17.13 -3.94 -19.14
C GLU A 803 -15.75 -4.25 -18.56
N ALA A 804 -14.68 -3.74 -19.18
CA ALA A 804 -13.33 -3.90 -18.68
C ALA A 804 -13.18 -3.26 -17.28
N SER A 805 -13.76 -2.07 -17.07
CA SER A 805 -13.78 -1.41 -15.76
C SER A 805 -14.64 -2.16 -14.74
N VAL A 806 -15.79 -2.73 -15.15
CA VAL A 806 -16.56 -3.61 -14.26
C VAL A 806 -15.74 -4.82 -13.82
N ILE A 807 -15.01 -5.45 -14.75
CA ILE A 807 -14.14 -6.59 -14.44
C ILE A 807 -13.02 -6.17 -13.49
N LEU A 808 -12.37 -5.02 -13.73
CA LEU A 808 -11.33 -4.46 -12.85
C LEU A 808 -11.83 -4.22 -11.42
N LEU A 809 -13.07 -3.78 -11.26
CA LEU A 809 -13.67 -3.56 -9.94
C LEU A 809 -14.11 -4.86 -9.22
N THR A 810 -14.48 -5.92 -9.97
CA THR A 810 -15.23 -7.04 -9.38
C THR A 810 -14.61 -8.43 -9.57
N LYS A 811 -13.65 -8.60 -10.51
CA LYS A 811 -13.20 -9.95 -10.94
C LYS A 811 -11.69 -10.09 -11.12
N VAL A 812 -10.86 -9.04 -10.95
CA VAL A 812 -9.41 -9.14 -11.11
C VAL A 812 -8.69 -9.54 -9.82
N VAL A 813 -9.31 -9.33 -8.67
CA VAL A 813 -8.81 -9.84 -7.40
C VAL A 813 -9.38 -11.25 -7.19
N PRO A 814 -8.53 -12.25 -6.88
CA PRO A 814 -9.02 -13.61 -6.64
C PRO A 814 -10.05 -13.65 -5.51
N ARG A 815 -11.22 -14.24 -5.79
CA ARG A 815 -12.28 -14.39 -4.77
C ARG A 815 -11.89 -15.33 -3.64
N LEU A 816 -11.02 -16.28 -3.91
CA LEU A 816 -10.45 -17.20 -2.94
C LEU A 816 -8.93 -17.09 -3.02
N LYS A 817 -8.30 -16.76 -1.91
CA LYS A 817 -6.85 -16.80 -1.76
C LYS A 817 -6.51 -17.44 -0.43
N GLY A 818 -5.52 -18.30 -0.41
CA GLY A 818 -5.09 -18.97 0.81
C GLY A 818 -3.61 -19.28 0.77
N ASN A 819 -2.97 -19.26 1.92
CA ASN A 819 -1.59 -19.66 2.08
C ASN A 819 -1.45 -20.72 3.19
N LEU A 820 -0.58 -21.69 2.96
CA LEU A 820 -0.16 -22.68 3.94
C LEU A 820 1.36 -22.61 4.01
N THR A 821 1.87 -22.20 5.17
CA THR A 821 3.30 -22.00 5.43
C THR A 821 3.77 -22.97 6.49
N PHE A 822 4.89 -23.65 6.22
CA PHE A 822 5.64 -24.44 7.18
C PHE A 822 7.01 -23.80 7.39
N ASP A 823 7.37 -23.58 8.65
CA ASP A 823 8.68 -23.06 9.05
C ASP A 823 9.25 -24.02 10.10
N TYR A 824 10.24 -24.82 9.69
CA TYR A 824 10.89 -25.79 10.55
C TYR A 824 12.31 -25.36 10.85
N THR A 825 12.62 -25.19 12.12
CA THR A 825 13.96 -24.82 12.60
C THR A 825 14.54 -25.96 13.43
N LEU A 826 15.72 -26.45 13.01
CA LEU A 826 16.47 -27.50 13.69
C LEU A 826 17.92 -27.04 13.84
N ASP A 827 18.35 -26.73 15.06
CA ASP A 827 19.70 -26.24 15.37
C ASP A 827 20.12 -25.09 14.44
N LYS A 828 21.05 -25.38 13.51
CA LYS A 828 21.56 -24.42 12.53
C LYS A 828 20.73 -24.34 11.25
N PHE A 829 19.83 -25.30 11.02
CA PHE A 829 19.04 -25.40 9.78
C PHE A 829 17.65 -24.77 9.96
N ASN A 830 17.18 -24.12 8.92
CA ASN A 830 15.82 -23.66 8.80
C ASN A 830 15.27 -24.04 7.41
N VAL A 831 14.08 -24.64 7.39
CA VAL A 831 13.36 -24.97 6.14
C VAL A 831 12.05 -24.21 6.14
N PHE A 832 11.89 -23.38 5.16
CA PHE A 832 10.68 -22.61 4.89
C PHE A 832 10.01 -23.14 3.63
N LEU A 833 8.75 -23.57 3.74
CA LEU A 833 7.92 -24.01 2.62
C LEU A 833 6.59 -23.30 2.70
N ARG A 834 6.19 -22.63 1.62
CA ARG A 834 4.91 -21.95 1.52
C ARG A 834 4.19 -22.31 0.23
N ASN A 835 2.91 -22.67 0.34
CA ASN A 835 2.02 -22.85 -0.77
C ASN A 835 0.96 -21.76 -0.74
N VAL A 836 0.83 -20.99 -1.81
CA VAL A 836 -0.20 -19.96 -1.96
C VAL A 836 -1.13 -20.34 -3.11
N TYR A 837 -2.39 -20.53 -2.80
CA TYR A 837 -3.45 -20.70 -3.80
C TYR A 837 -4.01 -19.33 -4.17
N PHE A 838 -3.91 -18.98 -5.44
CA PHE A 838 -4.58 -17.85 -6.04
C PHE A 838 -5.77 -18.36 -6.84
N GLY A 839 -6.99 -17.99 -6.43
CA GLY A 839 -8.23 -18.39 -7.10
C GLY A 839 -8.35 -17.79 -8.50
N LYS A 840 -9.40 -18.17 -9.22
CA LYS A 840 -9.64 -17.70 -10.58
C LYS A 840 -9.94 -16.19 -10.63
N VAL A 841 -9.52 -15.55 -11.73
CA VAL A 841 -9.80 -14.15 -12.06
C VAL A 841 -10.28 -14.03 -13.51
N SER A 842 -10.76 -12.85 -13.92
CA SER A 842 -11.17 -12.60 -15.31
C SER A 842 -10.27 -11.56 -15.96
N GLN A 843 -9.95 -11.76 -17.25
CA GLN A 843 -9.22 -10.80 -18.06
C GLN A 843 -10.09 -9.56 -18.31
N PRO A 844 -9.62 -8.34 -17.98
CA PRO A 844 -10.31 -7.09 -18.32
C PRO A 844 -10.36 -6.91 -19.83
N THR A 845 -11.56 -6.81 -20.42
CA THR A 845 -11.72 -6.56 -21.85
C THR A 845 -13.13 -6.05 -22.15
N ASN A 846 -13.21 -5.16 -23.15
CA ASN A 846 -14.49 -4.71 -23.74
C ASN A 846 -14.90 -5.60 -24.94
N VAL A 847 -14.00 -6.46 -25.42
CA VAL A 847 -14.24 -7.34 -26.58
C VAL A 847 -14.82 -8.67 -26.10
N ILE A 848 -16.06 -8.95 -26.47
CA ILE A 848 -16.78 -10.17 -26.03
C ILE A 848 -16.02 -11.44 -26.42
N ALA A 849 -15.46 -11.51 -27.64
CA ALA A 849 -14.69 -12.65 -28.13
C ALA A 849 -13.40 -12.91 -27.33
N ASN A 850 -12.90 -11.90 -26.62
CA ASN A 850 -11.68 -11.97 -25.83
C ASN A 850 -11.95 -12.23 -24.34
N ARG A 851 -13.20 -12.42 -23.93
CA ARG A 851 -13.53 -12.74 -22.54
C ARG A 851 -12.92 -14.07 -22.14
N GLN A 852 -12.17 -14.05 -21.03
CA GLN A 852 -11.44 -15.21 -20.55
C GLN A 852 -11.45 -15.25 -19.02
N GLU A 853 -11.78 -16.41 -18.46
CA GLU A 853 -11.48 -16.73 -17.07
C GLU A 853 -10.10 -17.39 -16.98
N LEU A 854 -9.26 -16.86 -16.12
CA LEU A 854 -7.92 -17.39 -15.83
C LEU A 854 -8.06 -18.32 -14.62
N PRO A 855 -7.75 -19.62 -14.76
CA PRO A 855 -7.96 -20.60 -13.70
C PRO A 855 -7.04 -20.38 -12.49
N GLY A 856 -7.49 -20.81 -11.32
CA GLY A 856 -6.67 -20.73 -10.09
C GLY A 856 -5.39 -21.57 -10.19
N ARG A 857 -4.35 -21.14 -9.48
CA ARG A 857 -3.04 -21.78 -9.45
C ARG A 857 -2.50 -21.84 -8.00
N VAL A 858 -1.66 -22.82 -7.74
CA VAL A 858 -0.87 -22.93 -6.50
C VAL A 858 0.56 -22.53 -6.84
N ILE A 859 1.10 -21.60 -6.06
CA ILE A 859 2.49 -21.16 -6.15
C ILE A 859 3.22 -21.66 -4.90
N THR A 860 4.33 -22.39 -5.10
CA THR A 860 5.11 -22.96 -4.02
C THR A 860 6.45 -22.24 -3.90
N ASP A 861 6.76 -21.76 -2.70
CA ASP A 861 8.04 -21.14 -2.35
C ASP A 861 8.83 -22.08 -1.45
N LEU A 862 10.14 -22.15 -1.65
CA LEU A 862 11.06 -22.90 -0.81
C LEU A 862 12.23 -21.99 -0.41
N GLY A 863 12.58 -22.01 0.88
CA GLY A 863 13.79 -21.39 1.43
C GLY A 863 14.53 -22.36 2.33
N LEU A 864 15.84 -22.46 2.14
CA LEU A 864 16.74 -23.29 2.93
C LEU A 864 17.77 -22.38 3.61
N GLY A 865 17.68 -22.25 4.93
CA GLY A 865 18.55 -21.40 5.73
C GLY A 865 19.56 -22.22 6.52
N TYR A 866 20.79 -21.72 6.61
CA TYR A 866 21.84 -22.31 7.43
C TYR A 866 22.59 -21.22 8.21
N ASN A 867 22.65 -21.37 9.53
CA ASN A 867 23.41 -20.48 10.42
C ASN A 867 24.88 -20.87 10.36
N LEU A 868 25.67 -20.16 9.53
CA LEU A 868 27.12 -20.34 9.39
C LEU A 868 27.82 -20.09 10.74
N THR A 869 27.42 -19.02 11.41
CA THR A 869 27.83 -18.66 12.76
C THR A 869 26.61 -18.29 13.61
N LYS A 870 26.79 -17.83 14.85
CA LYS A 870 25.70 -17.29 15.68
C LYS A 870 25.12 -15.98 15.12
N THR A 871 25.91 -15.27 14.32
CA THR A 871 25.56 -13.95 13.79
C THR A 871 25.35 -13.93 12.28
N LEU A 872 25.77 -14.97 11.55
CA LEU A 872 25.72 -15.01 10.10
C LEU A 872 24.86 -16.19 9.61
N LYS A 873 23.80 -15.89 8.83
CA LYS A 873 22.90 -16.87 8.23
C LYS A 873 22.92 -16.75 6.71
N LEU A 874 23.11 -17.87 6.02
CA LEU A 874 22.91 -17.99 4.57
C LEU A 874 21.53 -18.60 4.30
N THR A 875 20.79 -18.01 3.37
CA THR A 875 19.52 -18.55 2.87
C THR A 875 19.59 -18.66 1.35
N VAL A 876 19.24 -19.82 0.81
CA VAL A 876 19.06 -20.04 -0.63
C VAL A 876 17.65 -20.56 -0.88
N GLY A 877 17.07 -20.23 -2.04
CA GLY A 877 15.72 -20.69 -2.29
C GLY A 877 15.13 -20.21 -3.60
N ALA A 878 13.85 -20.50 -3.77
CA ALA A 878 13.10 -20.07 -4.95
C ALA A 878 11.66 -19.67 -4.58
N ASN A 879 11.16 -18.64 -5.23
CA ASN A 879 9.73 -18.38 -5.38
C ASN A 879 9.24 -19.15 -6.61
N ASN A 880 8.02 -19.69 -6.52
CA ASN A 880 7.43 -20.44 -7.62
C ASN A 880 8.36 -21.58 -8.13
N ILE A 881 8.84 -22.41 -7.21
CA ILE A 881 9.85 -23.45 -7.52
C ILE A 881 9.42 -24.40 -8.64
N PHE A 882 8.12 -24.60 -8.83
CA PHE A 882 7.56 -25.45 -9.89
C PHE A 882 7.35 -24.73 -11.23
N ASP A 883 7.78 -23.47 -11.34
CA ASP A 883 7.72 -22.65 -12.56
C ASP A 883 6.31 -22.54 -13.16
N VAL A 884 5.33 -22.27 -12.31
CA VAL A 884 3.92 -22.16 -12.67
C VAL A 884 3.65 -20.79 -13.33
N TYR A 885 2.91 -20.79 -14.42
CA TYR A 885 2.46 -19.59 -15.14
C TYR A 885 0.93 -19.47 -15.11
N PRO A 886 0.37 -18.25 -15.24
CA PRO A 886 -1.04 -18.09 -15.52
C PRO A 886 -1.40 -18.70 -16.90
N ALA A 887 -2.67 -18.82 -17.19
CA ALA A 887 -3.11 -19.21 -18.52
C ALA A 887 -2.69 -18.12 -19.53
N GLU A 888 -2.27 -18.53 -20.71
CA GLU A 888 -1.99 -17.63 -21.81
C GLU A 888 -3.28 -16.89 -22.23
N LEU A 889 -3.12 -15.65 -22.65
CA LEU A 889 -4.23 -14.88 -23.19
C LEU A 889 -4.72 -15.48 -24.50
N LEU A 890 -6.03 -15.36 -24.77
CA LEU A 890 -6.57 -15.70 -26.08
C LEU A 890 -5.86 -14.90 -27.19
N PRO A 891 -5.70 -15.46 -28.40
CA PRO A 891 -4.98 -14.81 -29.49
C PRO A 891 -5.45 -13.38 -29.76
N GLY A 892 -6.76 -13.10 -29.68
CA GLY A 892 -7.31 -11.75 -29.84
C GLY A 892 -6.92 -10.77 -28.75
N SER A 893 -6.59 -11.25 -27.54
CA SER A 893 -6.10 -10.41 -26.41
C SER A 893 -4.59 -10.22 -26.43
N GLN A 894 -3.83 -11.05 -27.15
CA GLN A 894 -2.37 -10.95 -27.22
C GLN A 894 -1.90 -9.75 -28.04
N GLY A 895 -2.78 -9.24 -28.95
CA GLY A 895 -2.43 -8.15 -29.87
C GLY A 895 -1.30 -8.49 -30.81
N THR A 896 -0.84 -7.50 -31.58
CA THR A 896 0.31 -7.63 -32.48
C THR A 896 1.63 -7.66 -31.75
N SER A 897 1.70 -7.05 -30.57
CA SER A 897 2.90 -6.94 -29.73
C SER A 897 3.26 -8.20 -28.94
N GLY A 898 2.51 -9.29 -29.11
CA GLY A 898 2.84 -10.58 -28.51
C GLY A 898 2.71 -10.65 -26.99
N ILE A 899 1.74 -9.98 -26.40
CA ILE A 899 1.44 -10.06 -24.95
C ILE A 899 0.94 -11.46 -24.63
N LEU A 900 1.78 -12.30 -24.06
CA LEU A 900 1.43 -13.71 -23.82
C LEU A 900 0.54 -13.88 -22.59
N TYR A 901 0.79 -13.13 -21.53
CA TYR A 901 0.14 -13.27 -20.22
C TYR A 901 -0.58 -11.98 -19.78
N PRO A 902 -1.52 -12.04 -18.84
CA PRO A 902 -2.19 -10.85 -18.27
C PRO A 902 -1.15 -9.94 -17.59
N ASN A 903 -0.90 -8.77 -18.17
CA ASN A 903 0.13 -7.83 -17.69
C ASN A 903 -0.43 -6.66 -16.86
N GLN A 904 -1.71 -6.33 -17.03
CA GLN A 904 -2.36 -5.21 -16.34
C GLN A 904 -3.06 -5.62 -15.04
N ALA A 905 -3.54 -6.86 -14.96
CA ALA A 905 -4.19 -7.40 -13.78
C ALA A 905 -3.72 -8.86 -13.54
N PRO A 906 -2.42 -9.07 -13.33
CA PRO A 906 -1.88 -10.41 -13.13
C PRO A 906 -2.38 -11.00 -11.81
N GLN A 907 -2.72 -12.28 -11.83
CA GLN A 907 -3.26 -13.01 -10.69
C GLN A 907 -2.20 -13.19 -9.57
N PHE A 908 -0.96 -13.56 -9.95
CA PHE A 908 0.18 -13.81 -9.05
C PHE A 908 1.54 -13.45 -9.67
N GLY A 909 1.55 -12.82 -10.83
CA GLY A 909 2.74 -12.61 -11.66
C GLY A 909 2.87 -13.69 -12.75
N PHE A 910 3.74 -13.43 -13.73
CA PHE A 910 3.88 -14.29 -14.92
C PHE A 910 5.32 -14.45 -15.40
N LEU A 911 6.29 -14.14 -14.52
CA LEU A 911 7.72 -14.24 -14.88
C LEU A 911 8.31 -15.63 -14.64
N GLY A 912 7.58 -16.51 -13.95
CA GLY A 912 8.01 -17.88 -13.67
C GLY A 912 8.80 -17.99 -12.36
N ARG A 913 9.70 -18.99 -12.28
CA ARG A 913 10.51 -19.28 -11.11
C ARG A 913 11.58 -18.21 -10.90
N TYR A 914 11.61 -17.63 -9.68
CA TYR A 914 12.67 -16.74 -9.24
C TYR A 914 13.57 -17.45 -8.22
N VAL A 915 14.88 -17.45 -8.44
CA VAL A 915 15.88 -18.02 -7.53
C VAL A 915 16.66 -16.94 -6.81
N PHE A 916 17.05 -17.19 -5.57
CA PHE A 916 17.76 -16.18 -4.78
C PHE A 916 18.77 -16.79 -3.81
N THR A 917 19.74 -15.97 -3.44
CA THR A 917 20.67 -16.19 -2.34
C THR A 917 20.66 -14.97 -1.44
N ARG A 918 20.59 -15.17 -0.13
CA ARG A 918 20.59 -14.10 0.87
C ARG A 918 21.57 -14.39 1.99
N LEU A 919 22.38 -13.40 2.33
CA LEU A 919 23.26 -13.41 3.49
C LEU A 919 22.72 -12.41 4.51
N ASN A 920 22.44 -12.89 5.73
CA ASN A 920 21.97 -12.05 6.85
C ASN A 920 23.03 -12.02 7.94
N LEU A 921 23.35 -10.82 8.41
CA LEU A 921 24.21 -10.55 9.55
C LEU A 921 23.38 -9.93 10.68
N ASN A 922 23.44 -10.50 11.88
CA ASN A 922 22.82 -9.98 13.10
C ASN A 922 23.86 -9.99 14.21
N PHE A 923 24.26 -8.78 14.66
CA PHE A 923 25.35 -8.60 15.62
C PHE A 923 24.92 -7.75 16.81
#